data_5d3370531450a8af429c0405280a2074
#
_entry.id   5d3370531450a8af429c0405280a2074
#
_cell.length_a   1.000
_cell.length_b   1.000
_cell.length_c   1.000
_cell.angle_alpha   90.00
_cell.angle_beta   90.00
_cell.angle_gamma   90.00
#
_symmetry.space_group_name_H-M   'P 1'
#
loop_
_entity.id
_entity.type
_entity.pdbx_description
1 polymer ?
#
loop_
_entity_poly.entity_id
_entity_poly.type
_entity_poly.pdbx_seq_one_letter_code
_entity_poly.pdbx_strand_id
1 'polypeptide(L)'
;MIYLVSHNKSLFQTDKYIEATMEQAMSVLLPLKLCQLDTETKGLDCHTKALLTIQLGNKNNQVVIDWTTLTPREKQIVKSYLESDRLFLGWNLMFDLTFLYVQGIYPKHIWDGMIVEQLLYLGYPAQMREKSLKAAAWNYLNINIDKTVRGKIINDGLTTEVVIYAAGDVTYIEDIKEKQDIEVEKQGMKLAVELECEFVKSLAYFKYCGVHLDITKWKAKMAKDQAKLDKAISKLNAWVVAWDKENPHNGYDIQYPELKYPRYSADYPNEVKRLIKDGYKRFPQEDLQTPDGKVDAYKKVIKNQFTQIDTQGDLFTGFDTEPKCVVNWSSQKQVIPLFELLGINVETFDKKTKQKKKSIEANVLKPQKNDFPIIPIFLEYQEAAKVVSTYGQNWLNAINPKTGRIHADFHSIGTDTARVSSGGGVWKLNMQNLPHDPETRACFTSEEGNAWLSADYQSQESRIIASVSKDEKMIDLFEHGCGDVHSLVAYMSYPNIIPRDTKIEDIKKLYHNWRQKAKSIEFAINYGGDYNTISKNDGIPVEEAKEIYDNFMEGFPGIKRYQDYCRAAVMRDGYILLNPLTGHRAHIYDAEELKETHSKMQEPGFWEYYQNARRRNPQDEIVQEVRHYMQRKAASEKQSINYRIQNRGAMCFKLSSIKLFNWIVDHKLIDKVKMCVPAHDEFNLECPAAIKEQVGKVLIDCMIAGGKPFCPNVFLGADIDINDHWVH
;
A
#
# COMPACT_ATOMS: atom_id res chain seq x y z
N MET A 1 27.57 30.88 -4.80
CA MET A 1 27.13 31.92 -5.76
C MET A 1 25.96 31.37 -6.58
N ILE A 2 24.95 32.21 -6.81
CA ILE A 2 23.77 31.83 -7.59
C ILE A 2 23.89 32.41 -8.99
N TYR A 3 23.76 31.58 -10.00
CA TYR A 3 23.75 31.95 -11.42
C TYR A 3 22.35 31.72 -11.97
N LEU A 4 21.77 32.69 -12.67
CA LEU A 4 20.49 32.55 -13.34
C LEU A 4 20.67 32.59 -14.86
N VAL A 5 20.19 31.53 -15.54
CA VAL A 5 20.10 31.49 -17.01
C VAL A 5 18.63 31.69 -17.37
N SER A 6 18.31 32.86 -17.92
CA SER A 6 16.99 33.23 -18.38
C SER A 6 17.04 34.27 -19.49
N HIS A 7 16.10 34.24 -20.43
CA HIS A 7 15.88 35.32 -21.41
C HIS A 7 14.89 36.37 -20.93
N ASN A 8 14.30 36.17 -19.72
CA ASN A 8 13.42 37.17 -19.11
C ASN A 8 14.21 38.26 -18.39
N LYS A 9 14.42 39.38 -19.04
CA LYS A 9 15.21 40.51 -18.53
C LYS A 9 14.66 41.18 -17.27
N SER A 10 13.35 41.01 -16.97
CA SER A 10 12.77 41.59 -15.74
C SER A 10 13.31 40.94 -14.46
N LEU A 11 13.88 39.73 -14.52
CA LEU A 11 14.45 39.01 -13.38
C LEU A 11 15.81 39.61 -12.94
N PHE A 12 16.51 40.38 -13.77
CA PHE A 12 17.85 40.88 -13.51
C PHE A 12 17.90 42.27 -12.86
N GLN A 13 16.83 42.68 -12.20
CA GLN A 13 16.76 43.93 -11.43
C GLN A 13 17.21 43.75 -9.95
N THR A 14 18.20 42.91 -9.71
CA THR A 14 18.69 42.55 -8.38
C THR A 14 20.18 42.19 -8.42
N ASP A 15 20.86 42.33 -7.28
CA ASP A 15 22.22 41.90 -7.05
C ASP A 15 22.35 40.52 -6.35
N LYS A 16 21.23 39.86 -6.10
CA LYS A 16 21.17 38.61 -5.33
C LYS A 16 21.67 37.39 -6.10
N TYR A 17 21.73 37.46 -7.41
CA TYR A 17 22.28 36.43 -8.30
C TYR A 17 22.90 37.06 -9.56
N ILE A 18 23.72 36.28 -10.25
CA ILE A 18 24.46 36.70 -11.44
C ILE A 18 23.70 36.27 -12.68
N GLU A 19 23.46 37.22 -13.62
CA GLU A 19 23.02 36.86 -14.98
C GLU A 19 24.12 36.04 -15.65
N ALA A 20 23.76 34.85 -16.15
CA ALA A 20 24.72 33.98 -16.81
C ALA A 20 24.22 33.54 -18.18
N THR A 21 25.10 33.47 -19.15
CA THR A 21 24.83 32.77 -20.41
C THR A 21 24.86 31.24 -20.16
N MET A 22 24.31 30.46 -21.10
CA MET A 22 24.36 29.00 -21.01
C MET A 22 25.83 28.50 -20.97
N GLU A 23 26.71 29.11 -21.73
CA GLU A 23 28.17 28.76 -21.72
C GLU A 23 28.82 29.03 -20.37
N GLN A 24 28.52 30.15 -19.73
CA GLN A 24 29.02 30.47 -18.38
C GLN A 24 28.46 29.49 -17.35
N ALA A 25 27.17 29.18 -17.40
CA ALA A 25 26.54 28.17 -16.54
C ALA A 25 27.21 26.79 -16.71
N MET A 26 27.41 26.36 -17.95
CA MET A 26 28.09 25.09 -18.24
C MET A 26 29.55 25.08 -17.77
N SER A 27 30.26 26.20 -17.85
CA SER A 27 31.65 26.27 -17.32
C SER A 27 31.72 26.00 -15.81
N VAL A 28 30.68 26.36 -15.06
CA VAL A 28 30.54 26.07 -13.63
C VAL A 28 30.14 24.63 -13.38
N LEU A 29 29.24 24.07 -14.21
CA LEU A 29 28.68 22.74 -14.01
C LEU A 29 29.54 21.59 -14.52
N LEU A 30 30.26 21.79 -15.65
CA LEU A 30 31.03 20.71 -16.30
C LEU A 30 32.11 20.07 -15.41
N PRO A 31 32.81 20.80 -14.50
CA PRO A 31 33.79 20.22 -13.59
C PRO A 31 33.18 19.31 -12.51
N LEU A 32 31.85 19.41 -12.26
CA LEU A 32 31.18 18.68 -11.18
C LEU A 32 30.97 17.21 -11.57
N LYS A 33 31.56 16.29 -10.78
CA LYS A 33 31.25 14.84 -10.87
C LYS A 33 30.00 14.48 -10.12
N LEU A 34 29.75 15.15 -9.00
CA LEU A 34 28.52 15.12 -8.22
C LEU A 34 27.78 16.44 -8.46
N CYS A 35 26.53 16.40 -8.84
CA CYS A 35 25.78 17.61 -9.11
C CYS A 35 24.39 17.47 -8.44
N GLN A 36 24.04 18.44 -7.60
CA GLN A 36 22.70 18.48 -7.02
C GLN A 36 21.69 18.87 -8.08
N LEU A 37 20.49 18.27 -8.02
CA LEU A 37 19.40 18.43 -8.98
C LEU A 37 18.08 18.61 -8.24
N ASP A 38 17.32 19.61 -8.64
CA ASP A 38 15.93 19.83 -8.24
C ASP A 38 15.18 20.51 -9.36
N THR A 39 13.84 20.52 -9.32
CA THR A 39 12.98 21.18 -10.32
C THR A 39 11.85 21.96 -9.67
N GLU A 40 11.51 23.13 -10.24
CA GLU A 40 10.28 23.82 -9.89
C GLU A 40 9.26 23.76 -11.02
N THR A 41 8.00 23.56 -10.64
CA THR A 41 6.92 23.26 -11.57
C THR A 41 5.66 24.06 -11.26
N LYS A 42 4.78 24.20 -12.25
CA LYS A 42 3.51 24.90 -12.09
C LYS A 42 2.40 24.03 -11.46
N GLY A 43 2.77 22.91 -10.85
CA GLY A 43 1.86 21.96 -10.17
C GLY A 43 2.40 20.55 -10.15
N LEU A 44 1.61 19.58 -9.68
CA LEU A 44 2.10 18.23 -9.36
C LEU A 44 2.04 17.23 -10.54
N ASP A 45 1.26 17.51 -11.57
CA ASP A 45 1.04 16.60 -12.70
C ASP A 45 1.96 16.98 -13.87
N CYS A 46 2.94 16.14 -14.14
CA CYS A 46 3.95 16.37 -15.16
C CYS A 46 3.40 16.45 -16.60
N HIS A 47 2.23 15.86 -16.89
CA HIS A 47 1.64 15.88 -18.21
C HIS A 47 0.84 17.15 -18.50
N THR A 48 0.24 17.75 -17.49
CA THR A 48 -0.63 18.93 -17.63
C THR A 48 -0.02 20.22 -17.11
N LYS A 49 1.06 20.14 -16.32
CA LYS A 49 1.72 21.29 -15.71
C LYS A 49 3.11 21.51 -16.30
N ALA A 50 3.50 22.78 -16.40
CA ALA A 50 4.80 23.14 -16.97
C ALA A 50 5.94 22.92 -15.98
N LEU A 51 7.07 22.43 -16.47
CA LEU A 51 8.38 22.56 -15.84
C LEU A 51 8.80 24.04 -15.97
N LEU A 52 9.08 24.69 -14.85
CA LEU A 52 9.47 26.11 -14.81
C LEU A 52 10.98 26.25 -14.80
N THR A 53 11.64 25.61 -13.85
CA THR A 53 13.09 25.71 -13.70
C THR A 53 13.73 24.36 -13.43
N ILE A 54 15.01 24.24 -13.78
CA ILE A 54 15.91 23.17 -13.39
C ILE A 54 17.04 23.79 -12.57
N GLN A 55 17.26 23.33 -11.37
CA GLN A 55 18.34 23.75 -10.49
C GLN A 55 19.44 22.71 -10.52
N LEU A 56 20.68 23.18 -10.74
CA LEU A 56 21.89 22.35 -10.80
C LEU A 56 23.02 23.01 -10.01
N GLY A 57 23.85 22.20 -9.38
CA GLY A 57 25.03 22.77 -8.73
C GLY A 57 25.58 21.96 -7.56
N ASN A 58 26.24 22.67 -6.68
CA ASN A 58 26.76 22.17 -5.41
C ASN A 58 26.63 23.25 -4.32
N LYS A 59 27.14 22.99 -3.12
CA LYS A 59 27.09 23.95 -2.00
C LYS A 59 27.69 25.34 -2.31
N ASN A 60 28.62 25.43 -3.22
CA ASN A 60 29.34 26.68 -3.52
C ASN A 60 28.70 27.46 -4.68
N ASN A 61 28.24 26.75 -5.70
CA ASN A 61 27.72 27.34 -6.93
C ASN A 61 26.38 26.65 -7.27
N GLN A 62 25.31 27.44 -7.38
CA GLN A 62 24.00 27.02 -7.79
C GLN A 62 23.63 27.68 -9.11
N VAL A 63 23.14 26.90 -10.06
CA VAL A 63 22.68 27.37 -11.37
C VAL A 63 21.18 27.12 -11.44
N VAL A 64 20.42 28.19 -11.54
CA VAL A 64 18.97 28.13 -11.77
C VAL A 64 18.73 28.38 -13.26
N ILE A 65 18.09 27.45 -13.94
CA ILE A 65 17.83 27.49 -15.37
C ILE A 65 16.35 27.69 -15.60
N ASP A 66 15.94 28.85 -16.12
CA ASP A 66 14.57 29.13 -16.52
C ASP A 66 14.23 28.33 -17.80
N TRP A 67 13.70 27.13 -17.60
CA TRP A 67 13.39 26.20 -18.69
C TRP A 67 12.39 26.76 -19.70
N THR A 68 11.54 27.69 -19.27
CA THR A 68 10.46 28.24 -20.11
C THR A 68 10.95 29.19 -21.17
N THR A 69 12.09 29.86 -20.94
CA THR A 69 12.64 30.84 -21.86
C THR A 69 13.75 30.33 -22.75
N LEU A 70 14.28 29.11 -22.49
CA LEU A 70 15.40 28.55 -23.25
C LEU A 70 15.08 28.28 -24.71
N THR A 71 16.06 28.56 -25.56
CA THR A 71 16.07 28.14 -26.97
C THR A 71 16.18 26.62 -27.11
N PRO A 72 15.78 26.01 -28.24
CA PRO A 72 15.96 24.56 -28.47
C PRO A 72 17.40 24.09 -28.34
N ARG A 73 18.39 24.92 -28.73
CA ARG A 73 19.82 24.63 -28.61
C ARG A 73 20.25 24.55 -27.13
N GLU A 74 19.84 25.52 -26.31
CA GLU A 74 20.13 25.53 -24.89
C GLU A 74 19.47 24.35 -24.17
N LYS A 75 18.24 24.01 -24.50
CA LYS A 75 17.57 22.81 -23.99
C LYS A 75 18.35 21.54 -24.31
N GLN A 76 18.89 21.45 -25.53
CA GLN A 76 19.72 20.30 -25.92
C GLN A 76 21.03 20.23 -25.12
N ILE A 77 21.67 21.38 -24.78
CA ILE A 77 22.85 21.42 -23.92
C ILE A 77 22.51 20.88 -22.53
N VAL A 78 21.45 21.38 -21.91
CA VAL A 78 21.01 20.92 -20.58
C VAL A 78 20.66 19.42 -20.61
N LYS A 79 19.95 18.95 -21.65
CA LYS A 79 19.64 17.53 -21.83
C LYS A 79 20.92 16.70 -21.88
N SER A 80 21.90 17.08 -22.72
CA SER A 80 23.16 16.35 -22.85
C SER A 80 23.95 16.33 -21.53
N TYR A 81 23.86 17.39 -20.72
CA TYR A 81 24.47 17.46 -19.41
C TYR A 81 23.81 16.49 -18.42
N LEU A 82 22.47 16.47 -18.36
CA LEU A 82 21.69 15.60 -17.47
C LEU A 82 21.79 14.11 -17.85
N GLU A 83 21.99 13.80 -19.13
CA GLU A 83 22.19 12.43 -19.63
C GLU A 83 23.67 11.98 -19.62
N SER A 84 24.56 12.81 -19.10
CA SER A 84 25.99 12.48 -18.98
C SER A 84 26.24 11.47 -17.86
N ASP A 85 27.50 11.02 -17.78
CA ASP A 85 27.93 10.00 -16.82
C ASP A 85 28.29 10.61 -15.44
N ARG A 86 27.39 11.47 -14.93
CA ARG A 86 27.48 12.13 -13.63
C ARG A 86 26.46 11.55 -12.67
N LEU A 87 26.78 11.62 -11.37
CA LEU A 87 25.83 11.30 -10.32
C LEU A 87 25.03 12.55 -9.93
N PHE A 88 23.74 12.54 -10.18
CA PHE A 88 22.82 13.59 -9.76
C PHE A 88 22.23 13.30 -8.39
N LEU A 89 22.42 14.23 -7.46
CA LEU A 89 21.95 14.14 -6.08
C LEU A 89 20.66 14.95 -5.93
N GLY A 90 19.62 14.36 -5.37
CA GLY A 90 18.36 15.08 -5.15
C GLY A 90 17.59 14.58 -3.95
N TRP A 91 16.40 15.12 -3.80
CA TRP A 91 15.51 14.78 -2.71
C TRP A 91 14.09 14.50 -3.22
N ASN A 92 13.62 13.26 -3.19
CA ASN A 92 12.38 12.81 -3.82
C ASN A 92 12.40 12.95 -5.35
N LEU A 93 13.52 12.53 -5.95
CA LEU A 93 13.78 12.64 -7.38
C LEU A 93 12.73 11.96 -8.28
N MET A 94 11.92 11.06 -7.75
CA MET A 94 10.82 10.47 -8.52
C MET A 94 9.89 11.55 -9.09
N PHE A 95 9.67 12.64 -8.36
CA PHE A 95 8.88 13.79 -8.84
C PHE A 95 9.58 14.48 -10.00
N ASP A 96 10.84 14.88 -9.84
CA ASP A 96 11.63 15.60 -10.83
C ASP A 96 11.80 14.80 -12.11
N LEU A 97 12.09 13.50 -11.98
CA LEU A 97 12.26 12.59 -13.11
C LEU A 97 11.01 12.52 -13.99
N THR A 98 9.79 12.53 -13.42
CA THR A 98 8.57 12.51 -14.24
C THR A 98 8.46 13.76 -15.12
N PHE A 99 8.83 14.93 -14.61
CA PHE A 99 8.89 16.17 -15.40
C PHE A 99 10.01 16.17 -16.44
N LEU A 100 11.18 15.64 -16.09
CA LEU A 100 12.29 15.48 -17.03
C LEU A 100 11.93 14.48 -18.15
N TYR A 101 11.22 13.39 -17.85
CA TYR A 101 10.78 12.42 -18.86
C TYR A 101 9.82 13.05 -19.89
N VAL A 102 8.92 13.95 -19.47
CA VAL A 102 8.10 14.74 -20.39
C VAL A 102 8.95 15.60 -21.33
N GLN A 103 10.15 16.03 -20.90
CA GLN A 103 11.10 16.77 -21.75
C GLN A 103 12.03 15.84 -22.56
N GLY A 104 11.87 14.53 -22.45
CA GLY A 104 12.71 13.55 -23.11
C GLY A 104 14.13 13.49 -22.52
N ILE A 105 14.30 13.76 -21.21
CA ILE A 105 15.57 13.76 -20.48
C ILE A 105 15.61 12.57 -19.53
N TYR A 106 16.65 11.71 -19.64
CA TYR A 106 16.78 10.45 -18.89
C TYR A 106 18.14 10.39 -18.18
N PRO A 107 18.26 10.92 -16.93
CA PRO A 107 19.51 10.88 -16.17
C PRO A 107 20.00 9.45 -15.95
N LYS A 108 21.31 9.21 -16.16
CA LYS A 108 21.87 7.86 -16.04
C LYS A 108 22.00 7.42 -14.60
N HIS A 109 22.59 8.27 -13.76
CA HIS A 109 22.90 7.95 -12.38
C HIS A 109 22.29 8.98 -11.44
N ILE A 110 21.56 8.50 -10.46
CA ILE A 110 20.92 9.34 -9.44
C ILE A 110 21.17 8.80 -8.04
N TRP A 111 21.15 9.71 -7.08
CA TRP A 111 21.11 9.40 -5.66
C TRP A 111 20.02 10.25 -5.00
N ASP A 112 19.09 9.60 -4.33
CA ASP A 112 17.92 10.23 -3.71
C ASP A 112 18.02 10.17 -2.19
N GLY A 113 18.30 11.30 -1.54
CA GLY A 113 18.48 11.40 -0.09
C GLY A 113 17.23 11.01 0.69
N MET A 114 16.03 11.19 0.14
CA MET A 114 14.79 10.74 0.80
C MET A 114 14.69 9.20 0.82
N ILE A 115 15.13 8.54 -0.21
CA ILE A 115 15.18 7.07 -0.25
C ILE A 115 16.20 6.54 0.78
N VAL A 116 17.35 7.18 0.88
CA VAL A 116 18.36 6.81 1.89
C VAL A 116 17.80 6.99 3.31
N GLU A 117 17.12 8.11 3.58
CA GLU A 117 16.47 8.36 4.87
C GLU A 117 15.43 7.28 5.20
N GLN A 118 14.62 6.87 4.21
CA GLN A 118 13.64 5.80 4.40
C GLN A 118 14.29 4.44 4.70
N LEU A 119 15.46 4.16 4.11
CA LEU A 119 16.23 2.93 4.40
C LEU A 119 16.80 2.95 5.81
N LEU A 120 17.41 4.05 6.22
CA LEU A 120 18.05 4.21 7.53
C LEU A 120 17.07 4.06 8.69
N TYR A 121 15.80 4.47 8.49
CA TYR A 121 14.72 4.38 9.50
C TYR A 121 13.67 3.31 9.20
N LEU A 122 13.98 2.34 8.33
CA LEU A 122 13.05 1.27 8.02
C LEU A 122 12.75 0.42 9.29
N GLY A 123 11.47 0.17 9.59
CA GLY A 123 11.02 -0.52 10.80
C GLY A 123 10.60 0.42 11.95
N TYR A 124 11.01 1.70 11.94
CA TYR A 124 10.53 2.67 12.92
C TYR A 124 9.05 3.02 12.69
N PRO A 125 8.29 3.42 13.72
CA PRO A 125 6.93 3.94 13.57
C PRO A 125 6.88 5.14 12.62
N ALA A 126 5.78 5.28 11.85
CA ALA A 126 5.66 6.31 10.81
C ALA A 126 5.89 7.74 11.32
N GLN A 127 5.46 8.04 12.56
CA GLN A 127 5.66 9.34 13.21
C GLN A 127 7.13 9.65 13.55
N MET A 128 8.00 8.66 13.54
CA MET A 128 9.46 8.80 13.77
C MET A 128 10.25 8.85 12.47
N ARG A 129 9.58 8.68 11.32
CA ARG A 129 10.20 8.64 9.98
C ARG A 129 9.97 9.95 9.24
N GLU A 130 10.41 11.06 9.81
CA GLU A 130 10.32 12.33 9.10
C GLU A 130 11.38 12.41 8.00
N LYS A 131 10.94 12.34 6.75
CA LYS A 131 11.77 12.18 5.56
C LYS A 131 11.84 13.42 4.65
N SER A 132 11.46 14.59 5.17
CA SER A 132 11.55 15.83 4.39
C SER A 132 12.98 16.35 4.33
N LEU A 133 13.36 17.04 3.23
CA LEU A 133 14.64 17.71 3.14
C LEU A 133 14.86 18.70 4.30
N LYS A 134 13.79 19.39 4.73
CA LYS A 134 13.84 20.29 5.89
C LYS A 134 14.22 19.55 7.17
N ALA A 135 13.64 18.40 7.43
CA ALA A 135 13.97 17.58 8.61
C ALA A 135 15.41 17.05 8.53
N ALA A 136 15.83 16.57 7.38
CA ALA A 136 17.20 16.09 7.19
C ALA A 136 18.23 17.20 7.37
N ALA A 137 18.01 18.39 6.80
CA ALA A 137 18.88 19.55 7.00
C ALA A 137 18.97 19.96 8.47
N TRP A 138 17.85 19.90 9.19
CA TRP A 138 17.85 20.14 10.63
C TRP A 138 18.63 19.07 11.40
N ASN A 139 18.34 17.80 11.15
CA ASN A 139 18.89 16.67 11.90
C ASN A 139 20.40 16.49 11.67
N TYR A 140 20.88 16.66 10.44
CA TYR A 140 22.28 16.41 10.07
C TYR A 140 23.15 17.66 10.13
N LEU A 141 22.58 18.84 9.85
CA LEU A 141 23.35 20.09 9.65
C LEU A 141 22.96 21.20 10.62
N ASN A 142 21.86 21.04 11.40
CA ASN A 142 21.27 22.08 12.25
C ASN A 142 20.85 23.35 11.46
N ILE A 143 20.37 23.14 10.22
CA ILE A 143 19.93 24.21 9.32
C ILE A 143 18.41 24.17 9.18
N ASN A 144 17.75 25.31 9.39
CA ASN A 144 16.31 25.45 9.19
C ASN A 144 16.02 25.99 7.78
N ILE A 145 15.50 25.15 6.89
CA ILE A 145 15.08 25.55 5.55
C ILE A 145 13.69 26.18 5.58
N ASP A 146 13.57 27.40 5.05
CA ASP A 146 12.30 28.09 4.88
C ASP A 146 11.57 27.58 3.62
N LYS A 147 10.38 27.05 3.78
CA LYS A 147 9.52 26.51 2.70
C LYS A 147 8.29 27.41 2.39
N THR A 148 8.23 28.62 2.94
CA THR A 148 7.07 29.52 2.79
C THR A 148 6.88 30.02 1.34
N VAL A 149 7.97 30.09 0.57
CA VAL A 149 7.97 30.56 -0.83
C VAL A 149 7.33 29.56 -1.79
N ARG A 150 7.34 28.25 -1.45
CA ARG A 150 6.88 27.17 -2.35
C ARG A 150 5.43 27.39 -2.86
N GLY A 151 4.53 27.91 -2.03
CA GLY A 151 3.16 28.19 -2.43
C GLY A 151 3.00 29.34 -3.44
N LYS A 152 3.98 30.26 -3.50
CA LYS A 152 3.98 31.42 -4.42
C LYS A 152 4.30 31.01 -5.85
N ILE A 153 5.10 29.97 -6.05
CA ILE A 153 5.56 29.52 -7.39
C ILE A 153 4.39 29.23 -8.33
N ILE A 154 3.34 28.61 -7.82
CA ILE A 154 2.16 28.22 -8.61
C ILE A 154 1.42 29.45 -9.15
N ASN A 155 1.31 30.51 -8.31
CA ASN A 155 0.53 31.70 -8.62
C ASN A 155 1.36 32.75 -9.37
N ASP A 156 2.57 33.03 -8.87
CA ASP A 156 3.37 34.18 -9.29
C ASP A 156 4.42 33.81 -10.36
N GLY A 157 4.66 32.51 -10.58
CA GLY A 157 5.69 32.03 -11.50
C GLY A 157 7.11 32.29 -10.98
N LEU A 158 8.06 32.53 -11.90
CA LEU A 158 9.47 32.76 -11.56
C LEU A 158 9.68 34.21 -11.16
N THR A 159 9.96 34.45 -9.87
CA THR A 159 10.30 35.74 -9.28
C THR A 159 11.69 35.67 -8.66
N THR A 160 12.26 36.82 -8.26
CA THR A 160 13.56 36.85 -7.54
C THR A 160 13.55 35.98 -6.28
N GLU A 161 12.45 35.99 -5.52
CA GLU A 161 12.33 35.15 -4.31
C GLU A 161 12.34 33.65 -4.66
N VAL A 162 11.67 33.30 -5.76
CA VAL A 162 11.62 31.91 -6.25
C VAL A 162 12.99 31.43 -6.74
N VAL A 163 13.75 32.29 -7.46
CA VAL A 163 15.12 31.95 -7.88
C VAL A 163 16.02 31.65 -6.69
N ILE A 164 15.96 32.48 -5.65
CA ILE A 164 16.77 32.27 -4.43
C ILE A 164 16.34 31.02 -3.69
N TYR A 165 15.03 30.80 -3.56
CA TYR A 165 14.47 29.61 -2.94
C TYR A 165 14.92 28.34 -3.70
N ALA A 166 14.75 28.32 -5.00
CA ALA A 166 15.13 27.20 -5.87
C ALA A 166 16.64 26.88 -5.80
N ALA A 167 17.50 27.92 -5.78
CA ALA A 167 18.94 27.73 -5.55
C ALA A 167 19.25 27.12 -4.16
N GLY A 168 18.42 27.41 -3.15
CA GLY A 168 18.54 26.85 -1.81
C GLY A 168 18.33 25.33 -1.77
N ASP A 169 17.41 24.80 -2.58
CA ASP A 169 17.07 23.37 -2.60
C ASP A 169 18.21 22.48 -3.18
N VAL A 170 19.19 23.07 -3.89
CA VAL A 170 20.43 22.40 -4.37
C VAL A 170 21.69 22.85 -3.65
N THR A 171 21.60 23.21 -2.39
CA THR A 171 22.74 23.70 -1.58
C THR A 171 23.22 22.66 -0.58
N TYR A 172 22.33 21.93 0.07
CA TYR A 172 22.65 21.14 1.27
C TYR A 172 22.67 19.62 1.04
N ILE A 173 22.24 19.14 -0.12
CA ILE A 173 22.05 17.69 -0.35
C ILE A 173 23.38 16.94 -0.29
N GLU A 174 24.46 17.54 -0.79
CA GLU A 174 25.80 16.93 -0.75
C GLU A 174 26.31 16.77 0.70
N ASP A 175 26.16 17.79 1.55
CA ASP A 175 26.57 17.73 2.96
C ASP A 175 25.69 16.73 3.75
N ILE A 176 24.38 16.62 3.43
CA ILE A 176 23.48 15.59 4.00
C ILE A 176 23.93 14.20 3.57
N LYS A 177 24.26 14.02 2.28
CA LYS A 177 24.76 12.76 1.74
C LYS A 177 25.99 12.27 2.48
N GLU A 178 26.96 13.16 2.73
CA GLU A 178 28.18 12.81 3.48
C GLU A 178 27.85 12.25 4.88
N LYS A 179 26.83 12.78 5.56
CA LYS A 179 26.39 12.30 6.86
C LYS A 179 25.63 10.97 6.77
N GLN A 180 24.75 10.87 5.78
CA GLN A 180 24.02 9.62 5.54
C GLN A 180 24.96 8.49 5.11
N ASP A 181 25.98 8.76 4.28
CA ASP A 181 26.95 7.75 3.84
C ASP A 181 27.70 7.11 5.04
N ILE A 182 28.01 7.88 6.08
CA ILE A 182 28.63 7.35 7.31
C ILE A 182 27.73 6.31 7.96
N GLU A 183 26.42 6.61 8.10
CA GLU A 183 25.46 5.67 8.69
C GLU A 183 25.17 4.48 7.77
N VAL A 184 25.11 4.69 6.46
CA VAL A 184 24.94 3.65 5.45
C VAL A 184 26.10 2.66 5.49
N GLU A 185 27.35 3.16 5.59
CA GLU A 185 28.55 2.31 5.67
C GLU A 185 28.59 1.53 6.98
N LYS A 186 28.37 2.20 8.12
CA LYS A 186 28.27 1.58 9.44
C LYS A 186 27.23 0.45 9.47
N GLN A 187 26.14 0.61 8.76
CA GLN A 187 25.08 -0.40 8.67
C GLN A 187 25.29 -1.40 7.53
N GLY A 188 26.30 -1.25 6.67
CA GLY A 188 26.55 -2.15 5.55
C GLY A 188 25.46 -2.12 4.48
N MET A 189 24.82 -0.95 4.23
CA MET A 189 23.63 -0.81 3.37
C MET A 189 23.96 -0.20 1.99
N LYS A 190 25.24 -0.10 1.61
CA LYS A 190 25.66 0.56 0.36
C LYS A 190 24.92 0.02 -0.87
N LEU A 191 24.88 -1.31 -1.03
CA LEU A 191 24.18 -1.94 -2.17
C LEU A 191 22.66 -1.74 -2.11
N ALA A 192 22.07 -1.62 -0.90
CA ALA A 192 20.67 -1.27 -0.76
C ALA A 192 20.39 0.13 -1.29
N VAL A 193 21.21 1.10 -0.93
CA VAL A 193 21.10 2.49 -1.41
C VAL A 193 21.25 2.56 -2.93
N GLU A 194 22.27 1.91 -3.48
CA GLU A 194 22.50 1.88 -4.93
C GLU A 194 21.31 1.30 -5.68
N LEU A 195 20.78 0.15 -5.25
CA LEU A 195 19.66 -0.51 -5.89
C LEU A 195 18.37 0.33 -5.79
N GLU A 196 18.07 0.87 -4.61
CA GLU A 196 16.86 1.64 -4.38
C GLU A 196 16.88 2.99 -5.13
N CYS A 197 18.00 3.68 -5.18
CA CYS A 197 18.15 4.92 -5.97
C CYS A 197 18.00 4.62 -7.47
N GLU A 198 18.66 3.59 -7.98
CA GLU A 198 18.51 3.19 -9.38
C GLU A 198 17.08 2.80 -9.73
N PHE A 199 16.36 2.13 -8.82
CA PHE A 199 14.97 1.75 -9.01
C PHE A 199 14.02 2.95 -9.11
N VAL A 200 14.32 4.09 -8.47
CA VAL A 200 13.51 5.31 -8.57
C VAL A 200 13.27 5.71 -10.02
N LYS A 201 14.27 5.55 -10.91
CA LYS A 201 14.14 5.87 -12.35
C LYS A 201 13.05 5.04 -13.02
N SER A 202 13.07 3.74 -12.83
CA SER A 202 12.04 2.86 -13.40
C SER A 202 10.66 3.07 -12.77
N LEU A 203 10.61 3.35 -11.47
CA LEU A 203 9.35 3.65 -10.78
C LEU A 203 8.74 4.98 -11.25
N ALA A 204 9.58 6.01 -11.49
CA ALA A 204 9.14 7.26 -12.12
C ALA A 204 8.60 7.01 -13.54
N TYR A 205 9.17 6.04 -14.27
CA TYR A 205 8.68 5.68 -15.59
C TYR A 205 7.33 4.96 -15.55
N PHE A 206 7.07 4.08 -14.57
CA PHE A 206 5.72 3.54 -14.33
C PHE A 206 4.69 4.65 -14.11
N LYS A 207 5.02 5.63 -13.27
CA LYS A 207 4.14 6.79 -13.02
C LYS A 207 3.96 7.64 -14.28
N TYR A 208 5.02 7.90 -15.03
CA TYR A 208 5.01 8.64 -16.28
C TYR A 208 4.12 7.96 -17.35
N CYS A 209 4.27 6.66 -17.54
CA CYS A 209 3.49 5.91 -18.53
C CYS A 209 2.00 5.83 -18.17
N GLY A 210 1.70 5.60 -16.89
CA GLY A 210 0.33 5.36 -16.44
C GLY A 210 -0.32 4.15 -17.11
N VAL A 211 -1.62 3.99 -16.93
CA VAL A 211 -2.40 2.87 -17.45
C VAL A 211 -3.68 3.36 -18.14
N HIS A 212 -4.01 2.77 -19.28
CA HIS A 212 -5.25 3.05 -19.99
C HIS A 212 -6.43 2.33 -19.32
N LEU A 213 -7.54 3.04 -19.08
CA LEU A 213 -8.80 2.52 -18.55
C LEU A 213 -9.89 2.68 -19.59
N ASP A 214 -10.50 1.58 -20.02
CA ASP A 214 -11.69 1.59 -20.87
C ASP A 214 -12.90 2.13 -20.10
N ILE A 215 -13.28 3.35 -20.39
CA ILE A 215 -14.36 4.08 -19.72
C ILE A 215 -15.71 3.35 -19.86
N THR A 216 -15.96 2.74 -21.00
CA THR A 216 -17.23 2.05 -21.30
C THR A 216 -17.35 0.77 -20.46
N LYS A 217 -16.30 -0.06 -20.46
CA LYS A 217 -16.23 -1.26 -19.62
C LYS A 217 -16.30 -0.91 -18.13
N TRP A 218 -15.59 0.14 -17.70
CA TRP A 218 -15.60 0.57 -16.30
C TRP A 218 -16.99 1.07 -15.85
N LYS A 219 -17.69 1.85 -16.64
CA LYS A 219 -19.06 2.30 -16.35
C LYS A 219 -20.03 1.12 -16.28
N ALA A 220 -19.92 0.15 -17.19
CA ALA A 220 -20.73 -1.06 -17.17
C ALA A 220 -20.49 -1.88 -15.89
N LYS A 221 -19.21 -2.04 -15.50
CA LYS A 221 -18.85 -2.67 -14.22
C LYS A 221 -19.43 -1.91 -13.02
N MET A 222 -19.27 -0.59 -12.96
CA MET A 222 -19.84 0.24 -11.89
C MET A 222 -21.36 0.01 -11.73
N ALA A 223 -22.09 -0.05 -12.84
CA ALA A 223 -23.54 -0.27 -12.83
C ALA A 223 -23.88 -1.66 -12.27
N LYS A 224 -23.12 -2.69 -12.62
CA LYS A 224 -23.30 -4.04 -12.06
C LYS A 224 -22.97 -4.11 -10.57
N ASP A 225 -21.89 -3.45 -10.13
CA ASP A 225 -21.52 -3.42 -8.72
C ASP A 225 -22.55 -2.66 -7.89
N GLN A 226 -23.08 -1.56 -8.41
CA GLN A 226 -24.17 -0.84 -7.76
C GLN A 226 -25.43 -1.70 -7.66
N ALA A 227 -25.80 -2.45 -8.70
CA ALA A 227 -26.94 -3.35 -8.67
C ALA A 227 -26.75 -4.49 -7.63
N LYS A 228 -25.52 -5.02 -7.46
CA LYS A 228 -25.20 -5.99 -6.39
C LYS A 228 -25.40 -5.37 -5.01
N LEU A 229 -24.91 -4.13 -4.81
CA LEU A 229 -25.08 -3.40 -3.56
C LEU A 229 -26.54 -3.14 -3.23
N ASP A 230 -27.32 -2.66 -4.20
CA ASP A 230 -28.75 -2.37 -4.04
C ASP A 230 -29.52 -3.65 -3.71
N LYS A 231 -29.17 -4.77 -4.35
CA LYS A 231 -29.76 -6.09 -4.03
C LYS A 231 -29.44 -6.54 -2.60
N ALA A 232 -28.20 -6.35 -2.14
CA ALA A 232 -27.80 -6.70 -0.79
C ALA A 232 -28.53 -5.82 0.27
N ILE A 233 -28.64 -4.50 0.00
CA ILE A 233 -29.43 -3.58 0.84
C ILE A 233 -30.90 -4.02 0.87
N SER A 234 -31.49 -4.36 -0.28
CA SER A 234 -32.89 -4.80 -0.35
C SER A 234 -33.12 -6.08 0.46
N LYS A 235 -32.20 -7.05 0.40
CA LYS A 235 -32.26 -8.27 1.21
C LYS A 235 -32.19 -7.96 2.72
N LEU A 236 -31.26 -7.07 3.14
CA LEU A 236 -31.15 -6.65 4.53
C LEU A 236 -32.42 -5.96 5.02
N ASN A 237 -32.93 -5.02 4.24
CA ASN A 237 -34.15 -4.29 4.57
C ASN A 237 -35.34 -5.23 4.68
N ALA A 238 -35.51 -6.15 3.74
CA ALA A 238 -36.59 -7.14 3.76
C ALA A 238 -36.49 -8.05 4.98
N TRP A 239 -35.30 -8.53 5.32
CA TRP A 239 -35.06 -9.37 6.49
C TRP A 239 -35.43 -8.65 7.78
N VAL A 240 -34.97 -7.39 7.94
CA VAL A 240 -35.23 -6.61 9.16
C VAL A 240 -36.71 -6.22 9.27
N VAL A 241 -37.38 -5.91 8.16
CA VAL A 241 -38.83 -5.64 8.15
C VAL A 241 -39.62 -6.87 8.59
N ALA A 242 -39.27 -8.07 8.11
CA ALA A 242 -39.88 -9.31 8.52
C ALA A 242 -39.67 -9.57 10.01
N TRP A 243 -38.44 -9.43 10.49
CA TRP A 243 -38.10 -9.60 11.90
C TRP A 243 -38.83 -8.58 12.80
N ASP A 244 -38.94 -7.31 12.40
CA ASP A 244 -39.65 -6.26 13.17
C ASP A 244 -41.18 -6.58 13.28
N LYS A 245 -41.76 -7.15 12.23
CA LYS A 245 -43.18 -7.64 12.25
C LYS A 245 -43.40 -8.78 13.23
N GLU A 246 -42.46 -9.72 13.28
CA GLU A 246 -42.53 -10.89 14.16
C GLU A 246 -42.18 -10.53 15.62
N ASN A 247 -41.46 -9.47 15.86
CA ASN A 247 -40.96 -9.01 17.16
C ASN A 247 -41.41 -7.56 17.45
N PRO A 248 -42.71 -7.28 17.54
CA PRO A 248 -43.20 -5.95 17.85
C PRO A 248 -42.71 -5.54 19.25
N HIS A 249 -42.34 -4.25 19.41
CA HIS A 249 -41.76 -3.71 20.66
C HIS A 249 -40.36 -4.23 21.01
N ASN A 250 -39.57 -4.62 20.01
CA ASN A 250 -38.23 -5.19 20.16
C ASN A 250 -37.16 -4.21 20.71
N GLY A 251 -37.48 -2.94 20.87
CA GLY A 251 -36.55 -1.94 21.39
C GLY A 251 -35.69 -1.26 20.32
N TYR A 252 -35.88 -1.58 19.03
CA TYR A 252 -35.20 -0.94 17.90
C TYR A 252 -36.22 -0.39 16.90
N ASP A 253 -36.02 0.82 16.41
CA ASP A 253 -36.92 1.42 15.43
C ASP A 253 -36.27 1.44 14.05
N ILE A 254 -36.77 0.59 13.14
CA ILE A 254 -36.24 0.46 11.78
C ILE A 254 -36.49 1.70 10.90
N GLN A 255 -37.41 2.57 11.29
CA GLN A 255 -37.67 3.85 10.63
C GLN A 255 -36.82 4.99 11.22
N TYR A 256 -36.42 4.86 12.49
CA TYR A 256 -35.61 5.83 13.23
C TYR A 256 -34.53 5.13 14.06
N PRO A 257 -33.58 4.45 13.41
CA PRO A 257 -32.63 3.55 14.08
C PRO A 257 -31.60 4.24 14.99
N GLU A 258 -31.63 5.59 15.12
CA GLU A 258 -30.79 6.34 16.05
C GLU A 258 -31.55 6.77 17.30
N LEU A 259 -32.83 6.44 17.39
CA LEU A 259 -33.62 6.78 18.58
C LEU A 259 -33.23 5.90 19.76
N LYS A 260 -33.08 6.52 20.92
CA LYS A 260 -32.90 5.80 22.19
C LYS A 260 -34.16 5.02 22.59
N TYR A 261 -35.29 5.54 22.22
CA TYR A 261 -36.60 4.96 22.52
C TYR A 261 -37.29 4.53 21.21
N PRO A 262 -37.77 3.31 21.09
CA PRO A 262 -38.49 2.86 19.92
C PRO A 262 -39.84 3.59 19.78
N ARG A 263 -40.40 3.62 18.58
CA ARG A 263 -41.66 4.32 18.23
C ARG A 263 -42.87 3.97 19.12
N TYR A 264 -42.83 2.85 19.79
CA TYR A 264 -43.86 2.43 20.72
C TYR A 264 -43.62 2.91 22.17
N SER A 265 -42.52 3.59 22.45
CA SER A 265 -42.21 4.17 23.75
C SER A 265 -42.96 5.50 23.96
N ALA A 266 -43.45 5.74 25.17
CA ALA A 266 -44.01 7.02 25.53
C ALA A 266 -43.06 8.21 25.39
N ASP A 267 -41.73 7.97 25.46
CA ASP A 267 -40.69 8.97 25.31
C ASP A 267 -40.29 9.24 23.86
N TYR A 268 -40.79 8.44 22.91
CA TYR A 268 -40.49 8.57 21.50
C TYR A 268 -40.65 10.01 20.96
N PRO A 269 -41.73 10.73 21.22
CA PRO A 269 -41.91 12.11 20.78
C PRO A 269 -40.83 13.07 21.27
N ASN A 270 -40.38 12.89 22.51
CA ASN A 270 -39.33 13.72 23.09
C ASN A 270 -37.95 13.42 22.50
N GLU A 271 -37.65 12.16 22.24
CA GLU A 271 -36.41 11.73 21.57
C GLU A 271 -36.34 12.25 20.16
N VAL A 272 -37.42 12.20 19.38
CA VAL A 272 -37.47 12.80 18.05
C VAL A 272 -37.21 14.30 18.08
N LYS A 273 -37.82 15.05 19.03
CA LYS A 273 -37.57 16.45 19.24
C LYS A 273 -36.11 16.72 19.60
N ARG A 274 -35.51 15.89 20.44
CA ARG A 274 -34.09 15.98 20.80
C ARG A 274 -33.20 15.82 19.59
N LEU A 275 -33.39 14.79 18.77
CA LEU A 275 -32.60 14.53 17.57
C LEU A 275 -32.66 15.67 16.56
N ILE A 276 -33.84 16.32 16.42
CA ILE A 276 -33.97 17.49 15.55
C ILE A 276 -33.14 18.66 16.08
N LYS A 277 -33.25 18.91 17.41
CA LYS A 277 -32.46 19.96 18.05
C LYS A 277 -30.96 19.72 17.86
N ASP A 278 -30.53 18.46 17.87
CA ASP A 278 -29.14 18.04 17.70
C ASP A 278 -28.70 17.99 16.22
N GLY A 279 -29.58 18.36 15.26
CA GLY A 279 -29.25 18.50 13.85
C GLY A 279 -29.20 17.18 13.05
N TYR A 280 -29.82 16.11 13.54
CA TYR A 280 -29.89 14.84 12.80
C TYR A 280 -30.74 14.94 11.54
N LYS A 281 -30.14 14.58 10.37
CA LYS A 281 -30.69 14.79 9.01
C LYS A 281 -31.45 13.59 8.46
N ARG A 282 -32.32 12.94 9.22
CA ARG A 282 -32.89 11.66 8.80
C ARG A 282 -34.29 11.69 8.22
N PHE A 283 -34.86 12.84 8.06
CA PHE A 283 -36.18 12.97 7.44
C PHE A 283 -36.05 13.28 5.95
N PRO A 284 -37.04 12.92 5.11
CA PRO A 284 -36.93 13.10 3.67
C PRO A 284 -36.43 14.49 3.27
N GLN A 285 -35.46 14.52 2.37
CA GLN A 285 -34.65 15.72 2.06
C GLN A 285 -35.30 16.70 1.08
N GLU A 286 -36.57 16.55 0.74
CA GLU A 286 -37.15 17.23 -0.43
C GLU A 286 -37.22 18.77 -0.33
N ASP A 287 -37.00 19.38 0.87
CA ASP A 287 -37.15 20.84 1.03
C ASP A 287 -35.94 21.56 1.68
N LEU A 288 -34.73 20.99 1.69
CA LEU A 288 -33.60 21.51 2.46
C LEU A 288 -32.60 22.32 1.66
N GLN A 289 -33.00 23.46 1.07
CA GLN A 289 -32.07 24.31 0.31
C GLN A 289 -31.48 25.52 1.06
N THR A 290 -31.89 25.84 2.29
CA THR A 290 -31.32 26.97 3.06
C THR A 290 -30.92 26.58 4.48
N PRO A 291 -29.89 27.22 5.08
CA PRO A 291 -29.47 26.96 6.45
C PRO A 291 -30.58 27.17 7.49
N ASP A 292 -31.42 28.17 7.28
CA ASP A 292 -32.54 28.52 8.18
C ASP A 292 -33.80 27.68 7.92
N GLY A 293 -34.00 27.23 6.69
CA GLY A 293 -35.12 26.35 6.29
C GLY A 293 -35.02 24.92 6.84
N LYS A 294 -33.83 24.49 7.25
CA LYS A 294 -33.62 23.12 7.77
C LYS A 294 -34.45 22.84 9.02
N VAL A 295 -34.46 23.77 9.99
CA VAL A 295 -35.20 23.60 11.25
C VAL A 295 -36.71 23.61 11.04
N ASP A 296 -37.19 24.44 10.11
CA ASP A 296 -38.62 24.56 9.85
C ASP A 296 -39.15 23.38 9.01
N ALA A 297 -38.36 22.86 8.08
CA ALA A 297 -38.68 21.63 7.37
C ALA A 297 -38.74 20.41 8.32
N TYR A 298 -37.81 20.29 9.24
CA TYR A 298 -37.85 19.26 10.28
C TYR A 298 -39.08 19.39 11.18
N LYS A 299 -39.39 20.58 11.67
CA LYS A 299 -40.60 20.83 12.48
C LYS A 299 -41.89 20.49 11.71
N LYS A 300 -41.93 20.80 10.40
CA LYS A 300 -43.08 20.52 9.54
C LYS A 300 -43.27 19.00 9.32
N VAL A 301 -42.18 18.28 9.01
CA VAL A 301 -42.19 16.83 8.82
C VAL A 301 -42.61 16.12 10.10
N ILE A 302 -42.10 16.51 11.25
CA ILE A 302 -42.48 15.92 12.53
C ILE A 302 -43.92 16.26 12.88
N LYS A 303 -44.33 17.53 12.72
CA LYS A 303 -45.74 17.90 12.96
C LYS A 303 -46.68 17.04 12.15
N ASN A 304 -46.36 16.79 10.88
CA ASN A 304 -47.16 15.94 10.02
C ASN A 304 -47.14 14.46 10.44
N GLN A 305 -45.98 13.93 10.84
CA GLN A 305 -45.87 12.54 11.33
C GLN A 305 -46.52 12.34 12.70
N PHE A 306 -46.33 13.30 13.62
CA PHE A 306 -47.03 13.25 14.90
C PHE A 306 -48.55 13.50 14.79
N THR A 307 -48.95 14.34 13.86
CA THR A 307 -50.40 14.51 13.59
C THR A 307 -51.00 13.25 13.02
N GLN A 308 -50.25 12.47 12.24
CA GLN A 308 -50.69 11.13 11.79
C GLN A 308 -50.69 10.07 12.90
N ILE A 309 -49.84 10.19 13.91
CA ILE A 309 -49.80 9.30 15.06
C ILE A 309 -50.85 9.67 16.11
N ASP A 310 -51.14 10.95 16.30
CA ASP A 310 -52.13 11.47 17.26
C ASP A 310 -53.60 11.40 16.72
N THR A 311 -53.79 11.28 15.42
CA THR A 311 -55.11 11.03 14.86
C THR A 311 -55.42 9.54 14.84
N GLN A 312 -55.71 8.99 16.00
CA GLN A 312 -56.53 7.74 16.10
C GLN A 312 -57.87 7.86 15.37
N GLY A 313 -58.08 8.89 14.60
CA GLY A 313 -59.32 9.14 13.91
C GLY A 313 -59.46 8.48 12.59
N ASP A 314 -58.42 8.02 11.94
CA ASP A 314 -58.50 7.43 10.60
C ASP A 314 -58.50 5.89 10.60
N LEU A 315 -59.51 5.34 11.17
CA LEU A 315 -59.97 3.95 10.94
C LEU A 315 -60.37 3.70 9.47
N PHE A 316 -60.24 4.67 8.56
CA PHE A 316 -60.74 4.60 7.19
C PHE A 316 -59.71 4.86 6.08
N THR A 317 -58.46 5.14 6.38
CA THR A 317 -57.43 5.12 5.35
C THR A 317 -56.61 3.85 5.47
N GLY A 318 -57.17 2.80 4.86
CA GLY A 318 -56.46 1.53 4.60
C GLY A 318 -55.30 1.73 3.62
N PHE A 319 -54.28 2.47 4.02
CA PHE A 319 -52.94 2.40 3.43
C PHE A 319 -52.08 1.60 4.41
N ASP A 320 -52.06 0.32 4.16
CA ASP A 320 -51.06 -0.60 4.66
C ASP A 320 -49.70 -0.21 4.05
N THR A 321 -49.14 0.93 4.49
CA THR A 321 -47.77 1.26 4.16
C THR A 321 -46.92 0.36 5.03
N GLU A 322 -46.40 -0.70 4.45
CA GLU A 322 -45.40 -1.55 5.12
C GLU A 322 -44.31 -0.64 5.73
N PRO A 323 -43.87 -0.92 6.97
CA PRO A 323 -42.85 -0.10 7.60
C PRO A 323 -41.57 -0.08 6.75
N LYS A 324 -41.19 1.11 6.29
CA LYS A 324 -40.02 1.28 5.44
C LYS A 324 -38.77 1.26 6.30
N CYS A 325 -37.88 0.29 6.09
CA CYS A 325 -36.57 0.25 6.71
C CYS A 325 -35.66 1.36 6.14
N VAL A 326 -35.17 2.26 7.00
CA VAL A 326 -34.25 3.34 6.63
C VAL A 326 -32.87 3.19 7.31
N VAL A 327 -32.55 1.99 7.77
CA VAL A 327 -31.25 1.70 8.42
C VAL A 327 -30.10 2.03 7.47
N ASN A 328 -29.18 2.86 7.91
CA ASN A 328 -27.93 3.06 7.21
C ASN A 328 -26.95 1.94 7.59
N TRP A 329 -26.82 0.94 6.75
CA TRP A 329 -26.00 -0.24 6.96
C TRP A 329 -24.51 0.05 7.10
N SER A 330 -24.01 1.22 6.65
CA SER A 330 -22.63 1.67 6.87
C SER A 330 -22.40 2.29 8.26
N SER A 331 -23.47 2.62 8.99
CA SER A 331 -23.41 3.29 10.28
C SER A 331 -23.30 2.30 11.44
N GLN A 332 -22.12 2.21 12.05
CA GLN A 332 -21.94 1.39 13.25
C GLN A 332 -22.92 1.79 14.38
N LYS A 333 -23.25 3.07 14.50
CA LYS A 333 -24.19 3.57 15.52
C LYS A 333 -25.61 3.00 15.37
N GLN A 334 -25.98 2.61 14.14
CA GLN A 334 -27.28 2.05 13.86
C GLN A 334 -27.27 0.53 13.81
N VAL A 335 -26.22 -0.06 13.27
CA VAL A 335 -26.15 -1.52 13.07
C VAL A 335 -25.78 -2.25 14.38
N ILE A 336 -24.88 -1.69 15.19
CA ILE A 336 -24.47 -2.33 16.46
C ILE A 336 -25.65 -2.58 17.40
N PRO A 337 -26.52 -1.60 17.73
CA PRO A 337 -27.66 -1.85 18.61
C PRO A 337 -28.62 -2.92 18.08
N LEU A 338 -28.83 -2.96 16.76
CA LEU A 338 -29.64 -4.01 16.12
C LEU A 338 -29.02 -5.39 16.31
N PHE A 339 -27.70 -5.51 16.07
CA PHE A 339 -26.99 -6.78 16.19
C PHE A 339 -26.94 -7.28 17.64
N GLU A 340 -26.73 -6.38 18.60
CA GLU A 340 -26.80 -6.73 20.03
C GLU A 340 -28.19 -7.23 20.43
N LEU A 341 -29.24 -6.59 19.92
CA LEU A 341 -30.62 -7.00 20.19
C LEU A 341 -30.93 -8.40 19.59
N LEU A 342 -30.31 -8.72 18.44
CA LEU A 342 -30.38 -10.03 17.82
C LEU A 342 -29.52 -11.09 18.54
N GLY A 343 -28.76 -10.71 19.57
CA GLY A 343 -27.85 -11.61 20.30
C GLY A 343 -26.51 -11.84 19.60
N ILE A 344 -26.20 -11.07 18.56
CA ILE A 344 -24.92 -11.16 17.85
C ILE A 344 -23.82 -10.51 18.69
N ASN A 345 -22.74 -11.23 18.94
CA ASN A 345 -21.59 -10.68 19.63
C ASN A 345 -20.80 -9.72 18.72
N VAL A 346 -20.80 -8.45 19.06
CA VAL A 346 -20.04 -7.38 18.38
C VAL A 346 -18.84 -6.91 19.18
N GLU A 347 -18.55 -7.51 20.35
CA GLU A 347 -17.41 -7.13 21.17
C GLU A 347 -16.10 -7.65 20.55
N THR A 348 -15.09 -6.80 20.55
CA THR A 348 -13.74 -7.12 20.14
C THR A 348 -12.75 -6.23 20.90
N PHE A 349 -11.46 -6.46 20.68
CA PHE A 349 -10.42 -5.62 21.28
C PHE A 349 -9.77 -4.75 20.21
N ASP A 350 -9.53 -3.50 20.54
CA ASP A 350 -8.71 -2.63 19.70
C ASP A 350 -7.28 -3.19 19.65
N LYS A 351 -6.72 -3.31 18.44
CA LYS A 351 -5.40 -3.91 18.23
C LYS A 351 -4.26 -3.10 18.87
N LYS A 352 -4.42 -1.77 18.95
CA LYS A 352 -3.39 -0.86 19.49
C LYS A 352 -3.57 -0.64 20.99
N THR A 353 -4.76 -0.25 21.41
CA THR A 353 -5.04 0.12 22.81
C THR A 353 -5.40 -1.06 23.71
N LYS A 354 -5.67 -2.23 23.09
CA LYS A 354 -6.15 -3.44 23.80
C LYS A 354 -7.43 -3.24 24.61
N GLN A 355 -8.11 -2.13 24.44
CA GLN A 355 -9.40 -1.85 25.07
C GLN A 355 -10.52 -2.57 24.34
N LYS A 356 -11.55 -2.96 25.08
CA LYS A 356 -12.78 -3.48 24.51
C LYS A 356 -13.42 -2.42 23.61
N LYS A 357 -13.78 -2.81 22.40
CA LYS A 357 -14.57 -1.98 21.48
C LYS A 357 -15.65 -2.83 20.81
N LYS A 358 -16.69 -2.16 20.33
CA LYS A 358 -17.70 -2.80 19.49
C LYS A 358 -17.35 -2.62 18.01
N SER A 359 -17.53 -3.67 17.20
CA SER A 359 -17.20 -3.66 15.78
C SER A 359 -18.11 -4.61 15.00
N ILE A 360 -18.49 -4.18 13.81
CA ILE A 360 -19.22 -4.99 12.81
C ILE A 360 -18.31 -5.43 11.66
N GLU A 361 -17.00 -5.42 11.87
CA GLU A 361 -16.06 -5.91 10.88
C GLU A 361 -16.24 -7.42 10.61
N ALA A 362 -15.92 -7.85 9.39
CA ALA A 362 -16.11 -9.22 8.95
C ALA A 362 -15.40 -10.27 9.83
N ASN A 363 -14.24 -9.95 10.41
CA ASN A 363 -13.50 -10.83 11.32
C ASN A 363 -14.22 -11.09 12.64
N VAL A 364 -15.10 -10.18 13.09
CA VAL A 364 -15.93 -10.34 14.29
C VAL A 364 -17.19 -11.15 13.98
N LEU A 365 -17.76 -10.92 12.80
CA LEU A 365 -19.06 -11.51 12.42
C LEU A 365 -18.94 -12.91 11.77
N LYS A 366 -17.90 -13.16 10.95
CA LYS A 366 -17.73 -14.44 10.24
C LYS A 366 -17.83 -15.70 11.13
N PRO A 367 -17.29 -15.74 12.35
CA PRO A 367 -17.41 -16.91 13.20
C PRO A 367 -18.86 -17.28 13.56
N GLN A 368 -19.76 -16.31 13.53
CA GLN A 368 -21.17 -16.43 13.94
C GLN A 368 -22.15 -16.58 12.75
N LYS A 369 -21.62 -16.71 11.51
CA LYS A 369 -22.43 -16.70 10.28
C LYS A 369 -23.46 -17.81 10.17
N ASN A 370 -23.22 -18.94 10.83
CA ASN A 370 -24.14 -20.09 10.81
C ASN A 370 -25.25 -19.97 11.86
N ASP A 371 -25.05 -19.14 12.89
CA ASP A 371 -26.01 -19.00 14.00
C ASP A 371 -27.01 -17.88 13.73
N PHE A 372 -26.68 -16.91 12.90
CA PHE A 372 -27.51 -15.74 12.63
C PHE A 372 -27.68 -15.49 11.12
N PRO A 373 -28.90 -15.72 10.58
CA PRO A 373 -29.17 -15.61 9.13
C PRO A 373 -28.92 -14.23 8.51
N ILE A 374 -28.96 -13.16 9.30
CA ILE A 374 -28.65 -11.79 8.83
C ILE A 374 -27.15 -11.61 8.53
N ILE A 375 -26.25 -12.33 9.22
CA ILE A 375 -24.80 -12.11 9.07
C ILE A 375 -24.31 -12.41 7.65
N PRO A 376 -24.63 -13.53 7.00
CA PRO A 376 -24.26 -13.75 5.60
C PRO A 376 -24.71 -12.63 4.68
N ILE A 377 -25.95 -12.12 4.86
CA ILE A 377 -26.50 -11.03 4.04
C ILE A 377 -25.72 -9.73 4.31
N PHE A 378 -25.39 -9.46 5.57
CA PHE A 378 -24.62 -8.27 5.94
C PHE A 378 -23.18 -8.33 5.43
N LEU A 379 -22.54 -9.50 5.41
CA LEU A 379 -21.22 -9.68 4.82
C LEU A 379 -21.25 -9.48 3.30
N GLU A 380 -22.29 -9.97 2.59
CA GLU A 380 -22.52 -9.69 1.16
C GLU A 380 -22.64 -8.17 0.91
N TYR A 381 -23.38 -7.47 1.77
CA TYR A 381 -23.48 -6.01 1.72
C TYR A 381 -22.13 -5.33 1.92
N GLN A 382 -21.37 -5.73 2.95
CA GLN A 382 -20.06 -5.11 3.23
C GLN A 382 -19.09 -5.27 2.07
N GLU A 383 -19.07 -6.43 1.44
CA GLU A 383 -18.22 -6.69 0.26
C GLU A 383 -18.65 -5.81 -0.92
N ALA A 384 -19.94 -5.77 -1.25
CA ALA A 384 -20.46 -4.94 -2.33
C ALA A 384 -20.24 -3.44 -2.07
N ALA A 385 -20.48 -2.96 -0.85
CA ALA A 385 -20.27 -1.57 -0.46
C ALA A 385 -18.79 -1.16 -0.56
N LYS A 386 -17.87 -2.06 -0.17
CA LYS A 386 -16.43 -1.85 -0.33
C LYS A 386 -16.04 -1.72 -1.79
N VAL A 387 -16.55 -2.59 -2.66
CA VAL A 387 -16.26 -2.54 -4.10
C VAL A 387 -16.74 -1.22 -4.70
N VAL A 388 -18.00 -0.84 -4.49
CA VAL A 388 -18.59 0.41 -5.03
C VAL A 388 -17.83 1.65 -4.53
N SER A 389 -17.48 1.69 -3.24
CA SER A 389 -16.78 2.85 -2.68
C SER A 389 -15.32 2.95 -3.13
N THR A 390 -14.66 1.82 -3.37
CA THR A 390 -13.22 1.79 -3.72
C THR A 390 -13.00 1.90 -5.22
N TYR A 391 -13.83 1.20 -6.04
CA TYR A 391 -13.67 1.06 -7.49
C TYR A 391 -14.80 1.77 -8.24
N GLY A 392 -15.07 3.02 -7.88
CA GLY A 392 -16.17 3.83 -8.42
C GLY A 392 -15.70 5.01 -9.27
N GLN A 393 -16.44 6.12 -9.18
CA GLN A 393 -16.28 7.34 -9.98
C GLN A 393 -14.88 7.99 -9.82
N ASN A 394 -14.21 7.83 -8.68
CA ASN A 394 -12.85 8.34 -8.44
C ASN A 394 -11.84 7.86 -9.48
N TRP A 395 -12.01 6.65 -10.02
CA TRP A 395 -11.15 6.10 -11.07
C TRP A 395 -11.34 6.83 -12.42
N LEU A 396 -12.59 7.13 -12.78
CA LEU A 396 -12.89 7.92 -13.98
C LEU A 396 -12.38 9.36 -13.85
N ASN A 397 -12.50 9.94 -12.66
CA ASN A 397 -12.02 11.29 -12.38
C ASN A 397 -10.48 11.39 -12.38
N ALA A 398 -9.79 10.28 -12.18
CA ALA A 398 -8.33 10.19 -12.18
C ALA A 398 -7.73 10.09 -13.60
N ILE A 399 -8.55 9.91 -14.64
CA ILE A 399 -8.07 9.87 -16.02
C ILE A 399 -7.53 11.26 -16.38
N ASN A 400 -6.25 11.30 -16.72
CA ASN A 400 -5.58 12.53 -17.11
C ASN A 400 -6.13 13.02 -18.47
N PRO A 401 -6.59 14.27 -18.58
CA PRO A 401 -7.24 14.76 -19.79
C PRO A 401 -6.29 14.90 -21.00
N LYS A 402 -4.98 14.94 -20.78
CA LYS A 402 -3.98 15.06 -21.85
C LYS A 402 -3.55 13.70 -22.38
N THR A 403 -3.39 12.72 -21.50
CA THR A 403 -2.89 11.38 -21.88
C THR A 403 -3.99 10.35 -22.07
N GLY A 404 -5.20 10.59 -21.54
CA GLY A 404 -6.27 9.59 -21.49
C GLY A 404 -6.00 8.44 -20.51
N ARG A 405 -4.95 8.52 -19.68
CA ARG A 405 -4.45 7.42 -18.81
C ARG A 405 -4.54 7.81 -17.34
N ILE A 406 -4.52 6.83 -16.46
CA ILE A 406 -4.42 7.01 -15.00
C ILE A 406 -2.94 6.94 -14.61
N HIS A 407 -2.43 7.98 -13.96
CA HIS A 407 -1.08 8.06 -13.43
C HIS A 407 -1.12 7.95 -11.91
N ALA A 408 -1.09 6.71 -11.42
CA ALA A 408 -1.16 6.44 -9.98
C ALA A 408 0.17 6.79 -9.29
N ASP A 409 0.07 7.08 -7.98
CA ASP A 409 1.25 7.30 -7.15
C ASP A 409 1.79 5.97 -6.63
N PHE A 410 3.12 5.86 -6.64
CA PHE A 410 3.87 4.73 -6.14
C PHE A 410 4.94 5.19 -5.15
N HIS A 411 5.27 4.33 -4.19
CA HIS A 411 6.33 4.56 -3.21
C HIS A 411 7.32 3.41 -3.28
N SER A 412 8.60 3.72 -3.51
CA SER A 412 9.65 2.70 -3.63
C SER A 412 9.76 1.84 -2.38
N ILE A 413 9.77 2.48 -1.21
CA ILE A 413 9.83 1.84 0.10
C ILE A 413 8.50 2.07 0.80
N GLY A 414 7.48 1.33 0.38
CA GLY A 414 6.11 1.48 0.85
C GLY A 414 5.75 0.63 2.07
N THR A 415 6.59 -0.35 2.41
CA THR A 415 6.40 -1.28 3.54
C THR A 415 7.71 -1.49 4.29
N ASP A 416 7.66 -2.07 5.50
CA ASP A 416 8.86 -2.42 6.27
C ASP A 416 9.71 -3.53 5.63
N THR A 417 9.23 -4.15 4.57
CA THR A 417 9.97 -5.11 3.75
C THR A 417 10.60 -4.49 2.51
N ALA A 418 10.52 -3.16 2.38
CA ALA A 418 10.93 -2.39 1.19
C ALA A 418 10.20 -2.83 -0.10
N ARG A 419 8.98 -3.37 -0.02
CA ARG A 419 8.11 -3.56 -1.18
C ARG A 419 7.58 -2.21 -1.69
N VAL A 420 7.37 -2.11 -2.98
CA VAL A 420 6.63 -1.00 -3.58
C VAL A 420 5.20 -0.98 -3.04
N SER A 421 4.67 0.19 -2.80
CA SER A 421 3.24 0.37 -2.54
C SER A 421 2.63 1.37 -3.51
N SER A 422 1.33 1.21 -3.77
CA SER A 422 0.55 2.15 -4.55
C SER A 422 -0.48 2.84 -3.66
N GLY A 423 -0.68 4.14 -3.83
CA GLY A 423 -1.65 4.92 -3.09
C GLY A 423 -1.15 6.32 -2.78
N GLY A 424 -1.97 7.13 -2.15
CA GLY A 424 -1.69 8.55 -1.92
C GLY A 424 -2.20 9.43 -3.05
N GLY A 425 -1.60 10.61 -3.20
CA GLY A 425 -2.02 11.60 -4.18
C GLY A 425 -3.45 12.10 -4.02
N VAL A 426 -3.95 12.79 -5.03
CA VAL A 426 -5.29 13.40 -5.02
C VAL A 426 -6.40 12.33 -5.01
N TRP A 427 -6.25 11.29 -5.81
CA TRP A 427 -7.29 10.28 -6.04
C TRP A 427 -7.20 9.06 -5.13
N LYS A 428 -6.08 8.90 -4.40
CA LYS A 428 -5.81 7.79 -3.45
C LYS A 428 -6.02 6.39 -4.07
N LEU A 429 -5.70 6.23 -5.34
CA LEU A 429 -5.86 4.97 -6.04
C LEU A 429 -4.76 3.98 -5.63
N ASN A 430 -5.15 2.74 -5.38
CA ASN A 430 -4.21 1.65 -5.14
C ASN A 430 -4.28 0.64 -6.27
N MET A 431 -3.32 0.71 -7.19
CA MET A 431 -3.23 -0.17 -8.36
C MET A 431 -2.85 -1.62 -8.00
N GLN A 432 -2.18 -1.82 -6.86
CA GLN A 432 -1.72 -3.15 -6.44
C GLN A 432 -2.80 -3.98 -5.74
N ASN A 433 -3.89 -3.35 -5.30
CA ASN A 433 -4.99 -4.02 -4.60
C ASN A 433 -6.25 -4.16 -5.46
N LEU A 434 -6.10 -4.05 -6.79
CA LEU A 434 -7.21 -4.32 -7.71
C LEU A 434 -7.69 -5.76 -7.53
N PRO A 435 -9.01 -5.99 -7.51
CA PRO A 435 -9.56 -7.33 -7.48
C PRO A 435 -9.03 -8.19 -8.62
N HIS A 436 -8.81 -9.48 -8.34
CA HIS A 436 -8.38 -10.45 -9.34
C HIS A 436 -9.54 -10.97 -10.20
N ASP A 437 -10.73 -10.36 -10.11
CA ASP A 437 -11.85 -10.76 -10.96
C ASP A 437 -11.61 -10.31 -12.43
N PRO A 438 -11.91 -11.17 -13.40
CA PRO A 438 -11.63 -10.89 -14.80
C PRO A 438 -12.37 -9.65 -15.32
N GLU A 439 -13.54 -9.31 -14.77
CA GLU A 439 -14.33 -8.18 -15.21
C GLU A 439 -13.66 -6.84 -14.84
N THR A 440 -13.08 -6.75 -13.64
CA THR A 440 -12.33 -5.56 -13.21
C THR A 440 -11.02 -5.43 -14.01
N ARG A 441 -10.27 -6.53 -14.16
CA ARG A 441 -8.99 -6.54 -14.89
C ARG A 441 -9.16 -6.20 -16.36
N ALA A 442 -10.18 -6.73 -17.03
CA ALA A 442 -10.50 -6.46 -18.43
C ALA A 442 -10.87 -4.99 -18.74
N CYS A 443 -11.06 -4.16 -17.73
CA CYS A 443 -11.22 -2.72 -17.92
C CYS A 443 -9.89 -1.99 -18.21
N PHE A 444 -8.75 -2.59 -17.83
CA PHE A 444 -7.42 -2.06 -18.09
C PHE A 444 -6.89 -2.63 -19.40
N THR A 445 -6.86 -1.82 -20.44
CA THR A 445 -6.60 -2.28 -21.82
C THR A 445 -5.38 -1.59 -22.40
N SER A 446 -4.79 -2.20 -23.42
CA SER A 446 -3.85 -1.53 -24.31
C SER A 446 -4.60 -0.52 -25.20
N GLU A 447 -3.90 0.51 -25.67
CA GLU A 447 -4.41 1.42 -26.71
C GLU A 447 -4.47 0.70 -28.07
N GLU A 448 -5.26 1.23 -29.01
CA GLU A 448 -5.40 0.67 -30.35
C GLU A 448 -4.04 0.51 -31.07
N GLY A 449 -3.79 -0.66 -31.64
CA GLY A 449 -2.53 -0.99 -32.28
C GLY A 449 -1.44 -1.52 -31.32
N ASN A 450 -1.68 -1.52 -30.01
CA ASN A 450 -0.80 -2.03 -28.99
C ASN A 450 -1.28 -3.39 -28.46
N ALA A 451 -0.37 -4.11 -27.81
CA ALA A 451 -0.63 -5.30 -27.03
C ALA A 451 -0.33 -5.04 -25.54
N TRP A 452 -1.05 -5.74 -24.67
CA TRP A 452 -0.81 -5.81 -23.24
C TRP A 452 0.01 -7.04 -22.91
N LEU A 453 1.06 -6.89 -22.11
CA LEU A 453 1.92 -7.97 -21.64
C LEU A 453 1.83 -8.02 -20.12
N SER A 454 1.33 -9.13 -19.57
CA SER A 454 1.40 -9.45 -18.14
C SER A 454 2.42 -10.55 -17.94
N ALA A 455 3.42 -10.32 -17.10
CA ALA A 455 4.40 -11.34 -16.75
C ALA A 455 4.56 -11.45 -15.23
N ASP A 456 4.52 -12.70 -14.72
CA ASP A 456 4.58 -13.02 -13.32
C ASP A 456 5.67 -14.04 -13.00
N TYR A 457 6.27 -13.96 -11.81
CA TYR A 457 7.25 -14.95 -11.37
C TYR A 457 6.58 -16.27 -10.98
N GLN A 458 7.14 -17.37 -11.43
CA GLN A 458 6.66 -18.72 -11.10
C GLN A 458 6.87 -19.05 -9.64
N SER A 459 5.81 -19.06 -8.82
CA SER A 459 5.85 -19.43 -7.39
C SER A 459 6.97 -18.71 -6.63
N GLN A 460 7.11 -17.40 -6.80
CA GLN A 460 8.25 -16.60 -6.33
C GLN A 460 8.59 -16.86 -4.85
N GLU A 461 7.61 -16.74 -3.96
CA GLU A 461 7.85 -16.87 -2.52
C GLU A 461 8.34 -18.27 -2.14
N SER A 462 7.74 -19.33 -2.68
CA SER A 462 8.12 -20.72 -2.38
C SER A 462 9.52 -21.05 -2.91
N ARG A 463 9.91 -20.54 -4.08
CA ARG A 463 11.27 -20.69 -4.64
C ARG A 463 12.31 -19.93 -3.82
N ILE A 464 11.98 -18.71 -3.37
CA ILE A 464 12.84 -17.95 -2.46
C ILE A 464 13.00 -18.70 -1.13
N ILE A 465 11.92 -19.26 -0.57
CA ILE A 465 12.00 -20.08 0.67
C ILE A 465 12.91 -21.28 0.46
N ALA A 466 12.73 -22.02 -0.63
CA ALA A 466 13.62 -23.14 -0.95
C ALA A 466 15.09 -22.71 -0.99
N SER A 467 15.37 -21.59 -1.67
CA SER A 467 16.73 -21.05 -1.80
C SER A 467 17.33 -20.60 -0.45
N VAL A 468 16.58 -19.85 0.39
CA VAL A 468 17.12 -19.32 1.66
C VAL A 468 17.21 -20.37 2.76
N SER A 469 16.27 -21.32 2.79
CA SER A 469 16.28 -22.43 3.76
C SER A 469 17.27 -23.52 3.40
N LYS A 470 17.68 -23.56 2.12
CA LYS A 470 18.48 -24.65 1.55
C LYS A 470 17.86 -26.02 1.84
N ASP A 471 16.52 -26.09 1.78
CA ASP A 471 15.82 -27.36 1.96
C ASP A 471 15.95 -28.22 0.70
N GLU A 472 16.59 -29.36 0.83
CA GLU A 472 16.95 -30.21 -0.30
C GLU A 472 15.72 -30.72 -1.06
N LYS A 473 14.63 -31.05 -0.35
CA LYS A 473 13.41 -31.56 -1.00
C LYS A 473 12.69 -30.49 -1.78
N MET A 474 12.66 -29.26 -1.28
CA MET A 474 12.07 -28.14 -2.04
C MET A 474 12.94 -27.77 -3.24
N ILE A 475 14.26 -27.76 -3.09
CA ILE A 475 15.17 -27.48 -4.20
C ILE A 475 15.02 -28.55 -5.29
N ASP A 476 15.04 -29.82 -4.91
CA ASP A 476 14.88 -30.94 -5.85
C ASP A 476 13.54 -30.88 -6.60
N LEU A 477 12.46 -30.53 -5.89
CA LEU A 477 11.15 -30.34 -6.53
C LEU A 477 11.16 -29.28 -7.64
N PHE A 478 11.86 -28.16 -7.41
CA PHE A 478 11.89 -27.05 -8.37
C PHE A 478 12.91 -27.24 -9.50
N GLU A 479 14.02 -27.95 -9.24
CA GLU A 479 15.10 -28.14 -10.22
C GLU A 479 14.93 -29.42 -11.04
N HIS A 480 14.37 -30.47 -10.46
CA HIS A 480 14.29 -31.77 -11.11
C HIS A 480 12.87 -32.37 -11.11
N GLY A 481 11.97 -31.85 -10.29
CA GLY A 481 10.60 -32.33 -10.14
C GLY A 481 9.55 -31.54 -10.93
N CYS A 482 8.29 -31.76 -10.58
CA CYS A 482 7.14 -31.13 -11.24
C CYS A 482 6.88 -29.67 -10.85
N GLY A 483 7.59 -29.12 -9.85
CA GLY A 483 7.43 -27.76 -9.35
C GLY A 483 6.16 -27.49 -8.54
N ASP A 484 5.29 -28.48 -8.30
CA ASP A 484 4.05 -28.32 -7.54
C ASP A 484 4.30 -28.42 -6.01
N VAL A 485 4.72 -27.30 -5.41
CA VAL A 485 5.02 -27.20 -3.99
C VAL A 485 3.82 -27.55 -3.11
N HIS A 486 2.59 -27.18 -3.48
CA HIS A 486 1.40 -27.47 -2.69
C HIS A 486 1.12 -28.98 -2.64
N SER A 487 1.39 -29.72 -3.72
CA SER A 487 1.31 -31.18 -3.73
C SER A 487 2.40 -31.81 -2.84
N LEU A 488 3.62 -31.30 -2.88
CA LEU A 488 4.70 -31.76 -2.00
C LEU A 488 4.36 -31.51 -0.52
N VAL A 489 3.85 -30.32 -0.19
CA VAL A 489 3.41 -29.97 1.18
C VAL A 489 2.27 -30.87 1.63
N ALA A 490 1.28 -31.16 0.77
CA ALA A 490 0.21 -32.12 1.08
C ALA A 490 0.78 -33.52 1.39
N TYR A 491 1.69 -33.98 0.56
CA TYR A 491 2.37 -35.27 0.75
C TYR A 491 3.11 -35.37 2.09
N MET A 492 3.79 -34.30 2.50
CA MET A 492 4.53 -34.27 3.75
C MET A 492 3.63 -34.10 4.97
N SER A 493 2.59 -33.26 4.89
CA SER A 493 1.72 -32.90 6.01
C SER A 493 0.67 -33.96 6.34
N TYR A 494 0.29 -34.79 5.36
CA TYR A 494 -0.77 -35.78 5.51
C TYR A 494 -0.33 -37.23 5.21
N PRO A 495 0.68 -37.75 5.93
CA PRO A 495 1.26 -39.10 5.65
C PRO A 495 0.26 -40.23 5.87
N ASN A 496 -0.74 -40.03 6.75
CA ASN A 496 -1.78 -41.01 7.05
C ASN A 496 -2.91 -41.05 6.00
N ILE A 497 -2.93 -40.08 5.06
CA ILE A 497 -3.99 -39.91 4.06
C ILE A 497 -3.43 -40.12 2.65
N ILE A 498 -2.25 -39.57 2.37
CA ILE A 498 -1.59 -39.71 1.08
C ILE A 498 -0.52 -40.79 1.19
N PRO A 499 -0.70 -41.95 0.56
CA PRO A 499 0.26 -43.05 0.59
C PRO A 499 1.64 -42.63 0.10
N ARG A 500 2.71 -43.21 0.69
CA ARG A 500 4.10 -42.86 0.38
C ARG A 500 4.57 -43.27 -1.01
N ASP A 501 3.86 -44.13 -1.68
CA ASP A 501 4.06 -44.54 -3.08
C ASP A 501 3.36 -43.63 -4.09
N THR A 502 2.55 -42.65 -3.63
CA THR A 502 1.89 -41.67 -4.50
C THR A 502 2.92 -40.69 -5.09
N LYS A 503 2.93 -40.55 -6.43
CA LYS A 503 3.75 -39.55 -7.10
C LYS A 503 3.22 -38.14 -6.83
N ILE A 504 4.10 -37.16 -6.62
CA ILE A 504 3.74 -35.76 -6.33
C ILE A 504 2.85 -35.19 -7.44
N GLU A 505 3.13 -35.54 -8.68
CA GLU A 505 2.38 -35.11 -9.89
C GLU A 505 0.91 -35.53 -9.88
N ASP A 506 0.61 -36.67 -9.26
CA ASP A 506 -0.75 -37.25 -9.21
C ASP A 506 -1.60 -36.66 -8.09
N ILE A 507 -0.98 -36.01 -7.08
CA ILE A 507 -1.68 -35.50 -5.89
C ILE A 507 -2.72 -34.43 -6.28
N LYS A 508 -2.40 -33.57 -7.23
CA LYS A 508 -3.35 -32.54 -7.73
C LYS A 508 -4.65 -33.15 -8.23
N LYS A 509 -4.58 -34.33 -8.86
CA LYS A 509 -5.73 -35.04 -9.39
C LYS A 509 -6.41 -35.92 -8.35
N LEU A 510 -5.66 -36.72 -7.59
CA LEU A 510 -6.18 -37.73 -6.68
C LEU A 510 -6.57 -37.16 -5.32
N TYR A 511 -5.87 -36.13 -4.84
CA TYR A 511 -6.02 -35.57 -3.49
C TYR A 511 -6.23 -34.06 -3.51
N HIS A 512 -7.04 -33.55 -4.45
CA HIS A 512 -7.27 -32.12 -4.69
C HIS A 512 -7.61 -31.34 -3.41
N ASN A 513 -8.54 -31.84 -2.60
CA ASN A 513 -8.98 -31.17 -1.38
C ASN A 513 -7.84 -31.03 -0.34
N TRP A 514 -6.99 -32.03 -0.22
CA TRP A 514 -5.85 -32.02 0.68
C TRP A 514 -4.75 -31.09 0.18
N ARG A 515 -4.55 -31.03 -1.13
CA ARG A 515 -3.66 -30.05 -1.74
C ARG A 515 -4.13 -28.61 -1.51
N GLN A 516 -5.43 -28.34 -1.54
CA GLN A 516 -5.98 -27.00 -1.24
C GLN A 516 -5.79 -26.63 0.25
N LYS A 517 -6.00 -27.58 1.17
CA LYS A 517 -5.68 -27.37 2.60
C LYS A 517 -4.18 -27.13 2.79
N ALA A 518 -3.33 -27.91 2.14
CA ALA A 518 -1.88 -27.75 2.22
C ALA A 518 -1.38 -26.39 1.78
N LYS A 519 -2.05 -25.75 0.81
CA LYS A 519 -1.76 -24.37 0.40
C LYS A 519 -1.93 -23.38 1.55
N SER A 520 -3.03 -23.47 2.32
CA SER A 520 -3.27 -22.62 3.49
C SER A 520 -2.21 -22.85 4.57
N ILE A 521 -1.86 -24.11 4.82
CA ILE A 521 -0.84 -24.51 5.79
C ILE A 521 0.53 -23.98 5.40
N GLU A 522 0.95 -24.15 4.15
CA GLU A 522 2.22 -23.64 3.63
C GLU A 522 2.34 -22.13 3.86
N PHE A 523 1.32 -21.37 3.45
CA PHE A 523 1.33 -19.93 3.68
C PHE A 523 1.40 -19.58 5.16
N ALA A 524 0.63 -20.26 6.03
CA ALA A 524 0.66 -20.00 7.46
C ALA A 524 2.07 -20.21 8.04
N ILE A 525 2.72 -21.32 7.68
CA ILE A 525 4.07 -21.68 8.19
C ILE A 525 5.14 -20.77 7.58
N ASN A 526 5.08 -20.49 6.30
CA ASN A 526 6.03 -19.64 5.61
C ASN A 526 6.04 -18.21 6.15
N TYR A 527 4.90 -17.75 6.68
CA TYR A 527 4.78 -16.47 7.38
C TYR A 527 5.07 -16.57 8.90
N GLY A 528 5.73 -17.64 9.35
CA GLY A 528 6.14 -17.81 10.74
C GLY A 528 5.00 -18.15 11.69
N GLY A 529 3.85 -18.60 11.15
CA GLY A 529 2.75 -19.15 11.95
C GLY A 529 3.11 -20.49 12.57
N ASP A 530 2.44 -20.78 13.69
CA ASP A 530 2.51 -22.05 14.41
C ASP A 530 1.22 -22.87 14.21
N TYR A 531 1.12 -24.02 14.88
CA TYR A 531 -0.06 -24.86 14.83
C TYR A 531 -1.34 -24.16 15.31
N ASN A 532 -1.25 -23.15 16.23
CA ASN A 532 -2.40 -22.35 16.63
C ASN A 532 -2.89 -21.45 15.47
N THR A 533 -1.96 -20.97 14.66
CA THR A 533 -2.30 -20.21 13.46
C THR A 533 -3.03 -21.06 12.43
N ILE A 534 -2.58 -22.31 12.22
CA ILE A 534 -3.23 -23.29 11.35
C ILE A 534 -4.62 -23.63 11.86
N SER A 535 -4.75 -24.03 13.14
CA SER A 535 -6.02 -24.33 13.78
C SER A 535 -7.04 -23.21 13.58
N LYS A 536 -6.64 -21.98 13.82
CA LYS A 536 -7.51 -20.80 13.66
C LYS A 536 -7.91 -20.52 12.22
N ASN A 537 -6.98 -20.66 11.26
CA ASN A 537 -7.25 -20.34 9.86
C ASN A 537 -8.15 -21.38 9.18
N ASP A 538 -7.90 -22.65 9.46
CA ASP A 538 -8.58 -23.78 8.81
C ASP A 538 -9.73 -24.36 9.64
N GLY A 539 -9.92 -23.86 10.88
CA GLY A 539 -11.01 -24.29 11.77
C GLY A 539 -10.90 -25.73 12.24
N ILE A 540 -9.68 -26.26 12.35
CA ILE A 540 -9.40 -27.64 12.81
C ILE A 540 -8.96 -27.67 14.27
N PRO A 541 -9.12 -28.83 14.97
CA PRO A 541 -8.64 -29.00 16.34
C PRO A 541 -7.14 -28.68 16.48
N VAL A 542 -6.74 -28.15 17.65
CA VAL A 542 -5.33 -27.76 17.91
C VAL A 542 -4.39 -28.96 17.83
N GLU A 543 -4.85 -30.12 18.28
CA GLU A 543 -4.11 -31.38 18.27
C GLU A 543 -3.82 -31.83 16.83
N GLU A 544 -4.82 -31.77 15.94
CA GLU A 544 -4.68 -32.08 14.51
C GLU A 544 -3.73 -31.06 13.83
N ALA A 545 -3.93 -29.78 14.11
CA ALA A 545 -3.05 -28.72 13.59
C ALA A 545 -1.60 -28.91 14.01
N LYS A 546 -1.37 -29.40 15.23
CA LYS A 546 -0.04 -29.68 15.74
C LYS A 546 0.60 -30.86 15.03
N GLU A 547 -0.14 -31.96 14.81
CA GLU A 547 0.36 -33.11 14.04
C GLU A 547 0.77 -32.69 12.62
N ILE A 548 -0.08 -31.90 11.94
CA ILE A 548 0.22 -31.39 10.61
C ILE A 548 1.47 -30.50 10.61
N TYR A 549 1.60 -29.62 11.60
CA TYR A 549 2.75 -28.72 11.74
C TYR A 549 4.05 -29.51 12.00
N ASP A 550 4.00 -30.50 12.90
CA ASP A 550 5.14 -31.35 13.23
C ASP A 550 5.57 -32.17 12.00
N ASN A 551 4.63 -32.78 11.28
CA ASN A 551 4.88 -33.51 10.03
C ASN A 551 5.54 -32.61 8.96
N PHE A 552 5.06 -31.35 8.84
CA PHE A 552 5.67 -30.38 7.93
C PHE A 552 7.12 -30.07 8.33
N MET A 553 7.37 -29.79 9.61
CA MET A 553 8.70 -29.43 10.09
C MET A 553 9.70 -30.59 10.03
N GLU A 554 9.24 -31.83 10.18
CA GLU A 554 10.04 -33.04 9.96
C GLU A 554 10.28 -33.28 8.46
N GLY A 555 9.26 -33.01 7.65
CA GLY A 555 9.33 -33.11 6.20
C GLY A 555 10.31 -32.14 5.55
N PHE A 556 10.42 -30.92 6.12
CA PHE A 556 11.24 -29.81 5.61
C PHE A 556 12.25 -29.30 6.67
N PRO A 557 13.29 -30.09 7.02
CA PRO A 557 14.22 -29.71 8.08
C PRO A 557 15.02 -28.44 7.76
N GLY A 558 15.21 -28.10 6.48
CA GLY A 558 15.83 -26.86 6.05
C GLY A 558 15.02 -25.65 6.45
N ILE A 559 13.69 -25.68 6.26
CA ILE A 559 12.79 -24.61 6.66
C ILE A 559 12.83 -24.41 8.17
N LYS A 560 12.80 -25.51 8.95
CA LYS A 560 12.91 -25.43 10.41
C LYS A 560 14.19 -24.72 10.86
N ARG A 561 15.36 -25.17 10.36
CA ARG A 561 16.64 -24.51 10.64
C ARG A 561 16.66 -23.04 10.29
N TYR A 562 16.09 -22.67 9.14
CA TYR A 562 15.98 -21.28 8.70
C TYR A 562 15.13 -20.45 9.65
N GLN A 563 13.96 -20.95 10.06
CA GLN A 563 13.09 -20.26 10.99
C GLN A 563 13.74 -20.07 12.38
N ASP A 564 14.39 -21.12 12.89
CA ASP A 564 15.10 -21.07 14.20
C ASP A 564 16.24 -20.03 14.15
N TYR A 565 17.00 -19.99 13.05
CA TYR A 565 18.01 -18.96 12.82
C TYR A 565 17.40 -17.55 12.82
N CYS A 566 16.29 -17.33 12.11
CA CYS A 566 15.63 -16.03 12.03
C CYS A 566 15.17 -15.54 13.40
N ARG A 567 14.54 -16.43 14.20
CA ARG A 567 14.07 -16.11 15.56
C ARG A 567 15.23 -15.76 16.49
N ALA A 568 16.31 -16.54 16.47
CA ALA A 568 17.48 -16.26 17.28
C ALA A 568 18.20 -14.97 16.90
N ALA A 569 18.32 -14.70 15.60
CA ALA A 569 19.01 -13.51 15.10
C ALA A 569 18.30 -12.20 15.47
N VAL A 570 16.97 -12.14 15.36
CA VAL A 570 16.22 -10.89 15.56
C VAL A 570 16.34 -10.34 16.98
N MET A 571 16.32 -11.19 17.99
CA MET A 571 16.44 -10.79 19.40
C MET A 571 17.87 -10.41 19.78
N ARG A 572 18.86 -11.05 19.16
CA ARG A 572 20.27 -10.74 19.37
C ARG A 572 20.65 -9.40 18.74
N ASP A 573 20.24 -9.18 17.49
CA ASP A 573 20.74 -8.08 16.65
C ASP A 573 19.96 -6.78 16.87
N GLY A 574 18.69 -6.84 17.32
CA GLY A 574 17.82 -5.68 17.50
C GLY A 574 17.28 -5.11 16.18
N TYR A 575 17.48 -5.84 15.09
CA TYR A 575 16.93 -5.55 13.76
C TYR A 575 16.76 -6.84 12.96
N ILE A 576 15.96 -6.77 11.92
CA ILE A 576 15.79 -7.85 10.92
C ILE A 576 16.71 -7.53 9.73
N LEU A 577 17.76 -8.32 9.53
CA LEU A 577 18.55 -8.26 8.29
C LEU A 577 17.70 -8.87 7.17
N LEU A 578 17.01 -8.01 6.40
CA LEU A 578 16.07 -8.42 5.36
C LEU A 578 16.78 -9.16 4.22
N ASN A 579 17.93 -8.64 3.82
CA ASN A 579 18.70 -9.19 2.70
C ASN A 579 20.21 -9.08 2.97
N PRO A 580 20.89 -10.21 3.22
CA PRO A 580 22.33 -10.21 3.45
C PRO A 580 23.17 -9.74 2.24
N LEU A 581 22.65 -9.90 1.00
CA LEU A 581 23.38 -9.49 -0.20
C LEU A 581 23.43 -7.97 -0.33
N THR A 582 22.34 -7.28 -0.07
CA THR A 582 22.21 -5.84 -0.26
C THR A 582 22.37 -5.03 1.02
N GLY A 583 22.25 -5.67 2.18
CA GLY A 583 22.31 -5.02 3.49
C GLY A 583 20.98 -4.42 3.97
N HIS A 584 19.87 -4.54 3.22
CA HIS A 584 18.56 -4.06 3.69
C HIS A 584 18.24 -4.60 5.07
N ARG A 585 17.79 -3.72 5.96
CA ARG A 585 17.38 -4.08 7.32
C ARG A 585 16.15 -3.31 7.78
N ALA A 586 15.35 -3.92 8.64
CA ALA A 586 14.26 -3.26 9.35
C ALA A 586 14.58 -3.24 10.84
N HIS A 587 14.60 -2.05 11.43
CA HIS A 587 14.90 -1.87 12.84
C HIS A 587 13.72 -2.28 13.73
N ILE A 588 14.03 -2.75 14.93
CA ILE A 588 13.08 -2.92 16.01
C ILE A 588 13.26 -1.69 16.90
N TYR A 589 12.35 -0.71 16.78
CA TYR A 589 12.50 0.61 17.39
C TYR A 589 12.63 0.58 18.92
N ASP A 590 12.07 -0.42 19.58
CA ASP A 590 12.09 -0.67 21.02
C ASP A 590 13.08 -1.76 21.43
N ALA A 591 14.09 -2.07 20.60
CA ALA A 591 15.02 -3.17 20.83
C ALA A 591 15.81 -3.06 22.15
N GLU A 592 16.22 -1.86 22.53
CA GLU A 592 16.98 -1.65 23.78
C GLU A 592 16.09 -1.89 25.01
N GLU A 593 14.86 -1.37 25.02
CA GLU A 593 13.86 -1.61 26.06
C GLU A 593 13.56 -3.11 26.19
N LEU A 594 13.41 -3.81 25.05
CA LEU A 594 13.20 -5.26 25.05
C LEU A 594 14.40 -6.02 25.63
N LYS A 595 15.64 -5.61 25.39
CA LYS A 595 16.86 -6.21 25.96
C LYS A 595 16.92 -5.98 27.46
N GLU A 596 16.60 -4.78 27.95
CA GLU A 596 16.54 -4.45 29.37
C GLU A 596 15.52 -5.32 30.09
N THR A 597 14.30 -5.42 29.57
CA THR A 597 13.26 -6.28 30.12
C THR A 597 13.69 -7.74 30.13
N HIS A 598 14.31 -8.21 29.05
CA HIS A 598 14.86 -9.56 28.98
C HIS A 598 15.89 -9.83 30.07
N SER A 599 16.80 -8.88 30.30
CA SER A 599 17.84 -8.99 31.33
C SER A 599 17.22 -9.07 32.73
N LYS A 600 16.25 -8.21 33.05
CA LYS A 600 15.48 -8.26 34.32
C LYS A 600 14.82 -9.63 34.52
N MET A 601 14.25 -10.23 33.46
CA MET A 601 13.61 -11.55 33.52
C MET A 601 14.58 -12.72 33.83
N GLN A 602 15.89 -12.51 33.65
CA GLN A 602 16.92 -13.51 34.00
C GLN A 602 17.42 -13.38 35.45
N GLU A 603 17.03 -12.33 36.17
CA GLU A 603 17.47 -12.12 37.55
C GLU A 603 16.89 -13.18 38.52
N PRO A 604 17.64 -13.63 39.49
CA PRO A 604 17.13 -14.56 40.49
C PRO A 604 15.92 -13.99 41.24
N GLY A 605 14.84 -14.76 41.35
CA GLY A 605 13.61 -14.37 42.05
C GLY A 605 12.64 -13.52 41.21
N PHE A 606 13.01 -13.10 40.00
CA PHE A 606 12.13 -12.26 39.14
C PHE A 606 10.77 -12.91 38.89
N TRP A 607 10.72 -14.19 38.55
CA TRP A 607 9.45 -14.87 38.23
C TRP A 607 8.53 -15.02 39.44
N GLU A 608 9.07 -15.17 40.62
CA GLU A 608 8.28 -15.16 41.85
C GLU A 608 7.70 -13.77 42.12
N TYR A 609 8.51 -12.72 41.97
CA TYR A 609 8.06 -11.32 42.05
C TYR A 609 6.98 -11.04 41.06
N TYR A 610 7.16 -11.39 39.75
CA TYR A 610 6.19 -11.23 38.68
C TYR A 610 4.87 -11.94 38.98
N GLN A 611 4.89 -13.18 39.44
CA GLN A 611 3.66 -13.92 39.78
C GLN A 611 2.91 -13.26 40.93
N ASN A 612 3.61 -12.76 41.92
CA ASN A 612 3.01 -12.04 43.05
C ASN A 612 2.41 -10.70 42.62
N ALA A 613 3.11 -9.92 41.78
CA ALA A 613 2.61 -8.67 41.20
C ALA A 613 1.36 -8.94 40.37
N ARG A 614 1.39 -9.92 39.46
CA ARG A 614 0.25 -10.31 38.61
C ARG A 614 -1.00 -10.72 39.39
N ARG A 615 -0.82 -11.43 40.53
CA ARG A 615 -1.95 -11.81 41.40
C ARG A 615 -2.55 -10.63 42.12
N ARG A 616 -1.72 -9.65 42.56
CA ARG A 616 -2.17 -8.44 43.27
C ARG A 616 -2.83 -7.45 42.34
N ASN A 617 -2.20 -7.16 41.21
CA ASN A 617 -2.67 -6.17 40.24
C ASN A 617 -2.24 -6.55 38.82
N PRO A 618 -3.14 -7.06 37.94
CA PRO A 618 -2.81 -7.37 36.56
C PRO A 618 -2.36 -6.16 35.71
N GLN A 619 -2.55 -4.93 36.21
CA GLN A 619 -2.11 -3.66 35.60
C GLN A 619 -0.82 -3.13 36.21
N ASP A 620 -0.17 -3.90 37.10
CA ASP A 620 1.14 -3.55 37.66
C ASP A 620 2.16 -3.34 36.52
N GLU A 621 3.06 -2.38 36.71
CA GLU A 621 4.03 -1.95 35.68
C GLU A 621 4.86 -3.13 35.16
N ILE A 622 5.42 -3.94 36.07
CA ILE A 622 6.22 -5.10 35.67
C ILE A 622 5.40 -6.14 34.89
N VAL A 623 4.11 -6.30 35.20
CA VAL A 623 3.22 -7.20 34.48
C VAL A 623 2.96 -6.69 33.05
N GLN A 624 2.80 -5.40 32.89
CA GLN A 624 2.63 -4.77 31.56
C GLN A 624 3.95 -4.82 30.76
N GLU A 625 5.08 -4.54 31.40
CA GLU A 625 6.42 -4.61 30.78
C GLU A 625 6.70 -6.03 30.23
N VAL A 626 6.53 -7.07 31.03
CA VAL A 626 6.69 -8.46 30.58
C VAL A 626 5.70 -8.82 29.47
N ARG A 627 4.45 -8.39 29.59
CA ARG A 627 3.44 -8.63 28.54
C ARG A 627 3.83 -7.96 27.22
N HIS A 628 4.28 -6.72 27.29
CA HIS A 628 4.79 -5.99 26.13
C HIS A 628 5.95 -6.72 25.47
N TYR A 629 6.97 -7.08 26.29
CA TYR A 629 8.12 -7.88 25.83
C TYR A 629 7.69 -9.15 25.09
N MET A 630 6.83 -9.96 25.70
CA MET A 630 6.39 -11.23 25.10
C MET A 630 5.65 -11.02 23.78
N GLN A 631 4.78 -10.00 23.70
CA GLN A 631 4.06 -9.67 22.47
C GLN A 631 4.99 -9.17 21.37
N ARG A 632 5.93 -8.28 21.71
CA ARG A 632 6.88 -7.71 20.75
C ARG A 632 7.85 -8.79 20.27
N LYS A 633 8.38 -9.62 21.16
CA LYS A 633 9.22 -10.76 20.81
C LYS A 633 8.53 -11.67 19.79
N ALA A 634 7.32 -12.15 20.10
CA ALA A 634 6.57 -13.02 19.21
C ALA A 634 6.27 -12.38 17.85
N ALA A 635 5.95 -11.07 17.84
CA ALA A 635 5.73 -10.34 16.60
C ALA A 635 7.02 -10.21 15.77
N SER A 636 8.13 -9.83 16.40
CA SER A 636 9.44 -9.67 15.75
C SER A 636 9.98 -10.99 15.20
N GLU A 637 9.78 -12.10 15.93
CA GLU A 637 10.14 -13.45 15.47
C GLU A 637 9.38 -13.85 14.20
N LYS A 638 8.07 -13.60 14.14
CA LYS A 638 7.27 -13.84 12.93
C LYS A 638 7.70 -12.93 11.78
N GLN A 639 7.89 -11.65 12.05
CA GLN A 639 8.37 -10.68 11.07
C GLN A 639 9.74 -11.08 10.51
N SER A 640 10.65 -11.59 11.34
CA SER A 640 12.00 -11.96 10.92
C SER A 640 12.04 -13.09 9.89
N ILE A 641 11.07 -13.98 9.92
CA ILE A 641 10.92 -15.06 8.94
C ILE A 641 10.37 -14.51 7.63
N ASN A 642 9.22 -13.83 7.71
CA ASN A 642 8.47 -13.37 6.55
C ASN A 642 9.17 -12.21 5.82
N TYR A 643 9.65 -11.20 6.54
CA TYR A 643 10.22 -9.99 5.96
C TYR A 643 11.42 -10.26 5.06
N ARG A 644 12.24 -11.26 5.39
CA ARG A 644 13.38 -11.69 4.58
C ARG A 644 12.96 -12.25 3.22
N ILE A 645 11.85 -12.99 3.19
CA ILE A 645 11.30 -13.59 1.97
C ILE A 645 10.68 -12.49 1.10
N GLN A 646 9.83 -11.66 1.70
CA GLN A 646 9.17 -10.57 1.01
C GLN A 646 10.14 -9.54 0.44
N ASN A 647 11.21 -9.20 1.18
CA ASN A 647 12.23 -8.30 0.68
C ASN A 647 12.95 -8.88 -0.54
N ARG A 648 13.34 -10.15 -0.49
CA ARG A 648 14.00 -10.78 -1.65
C ARG A 648 13.11 -10.75 -2.89
N GLY A 649 11.81 -11.05 -2.75
CA GLY A 649 10.85 -10.92 -3.83
C GLY A 649 10.78 -9.48 -4.38
N ALA A 650 10.73 -8.50 -3.49
CA ALA A 650 10.77 -7.08 -3.87
C ALA A 650 12.06 -6.72 -4.62
N MET A 651 13.21 -7.22 -4.18
CA MET A 651 14.50 -6.96 -4.85
C MET A 651 14.59 -7.64 -6.22
N CYS A 652 14.01 -8.84 -6.39
CA CYS A 652 13.86 -9.46 -7.72
C CYS A 652 13.11 -8.52 -8.67
N PHE A 653 11.94 -8.03 -8.26
CA PHE A 653 11.13 -7.11 -9.06
C PHE A 653 11.88 -5.80 -9.37
N LYS A 654 12.51 -5.17 -8.37
CA LYS A 654 13.23 -3.90 -8.54
C LYS A 654 14.40 -4.02 -9.50
N LEU A 655 15.24 -5.05 -9.35
CA LEU A 655 16.38 -5.25 -10.23
C LEU A 655 15.93 -5.56 -11.66
N SER A 656 14.85 -6.31 -11.83
CA SER A 656 14.25 -6.58 -13.15
C SER A 656 13.71 -5.31 -13.78
N SER A 657 13.04 -4.45 -13.00
CA SER A 657 12.54 -3.15 -13.46
C SER A 657 13.66 -2.23 -13.93
N ILE A 658 14.78 -2.18 -13.19
CA ILE A 658 15.96 -1.41 -13.57
C ILE A 658 16.51 -1.91 -14.91
N LYS A 659 16.69 -3.23 -15.06
CA LYS A 659 17.20 -3.83 -16.31
C LYS A 659 16.30 -3.52 -17.49
N LEU A 660 14.99 -3.70 -17.32
CA LEU A 660 14.01 -3.42 -18.36
C LEU A 660 13.98 -1.94 -18.76
N PHE A 661 13.94 -1.03 -17.77
CA PHE A 661 13.95 0.42 -18.03
C PHE A 661 15.22 0.84 -18.80
N ASN A 662 16.39 0.37 -18.37
CA ASN A 662 17.64 0.68 -19.06
C ASN A 662 17.62 0.14 -20.51
N TRP A 663 17.10 -1.07 -20.72
CA TRP A 663 16.95 -1.61 -22.09
C TRP A 663 16.01 -0.74 -22.93
N ILE A 664 14.89 -0.25 -22.37
CA ILE A 664 13.95 0.65 -23.08
C ILE A 664 14.65 1.95 -23.49
N VAL A 665 15.44 2.55 -22.60
CA VAL A 665 16.18 3.80 -22.85
C VAL A 665 17.25 3.58 -23.92
N ASP A 666 18.08 2.54 -23.79
CA ASP A 666 19.21 2.24 -24.68
C ASP A 666 18.76 1.95 -26.10
N HIS A 667 17.58 1.31 -26.25
CA HIS A 667 17.01 0.99 -27.57
C HIS A 667 16.08 2.09 -28.11
N LYS A 668 15.97 3.23 -27.41
CA LYS A 668 15.13 4.39 -27.81
C LYS A 668 13.65 4.00 -27.98
N LEU A 669 13.15 3.15 -27.08
CA LEU A 669 11.79 2.64 -27.07
C LEU A 669 10.89 3.36 -26.04
N ILE A 670 11.35 4.45 -25.48
CA ILE A 670 10.53 5.34 -24.64
C ILE A 670 9.28 5.73 -25.42
N ASP A 671 8.14 5.81 -24.74
CA ASP A 671 6.78 6.05 -25.26
C ASP A 671 6.22 4.91 -26.16
N LYS A 672 7.06 4.00 -26.64
CA LYS A 672 6.62 2.79 -27.37
C LYS A 672 6.40 1.60 -26.43
N VAL A 673 7.34 1.36 -25.50
CA VAL A 673 7.20 0.32 -24.49
C VAL A 673 6.89 1.00 -23.17
N LYS A 674 5.62 0.97 -22.75
CA LYS A 674 5.12 1.61 -21.54
C LYS A 674 5.13 0.62 -20.39
N MET A 675 5.75 0.98 -19.27
CA MET A 675 5.64 0.25 -18.01
C MET A 675 4.40 0.77 -17.27
N CYS A 676 3.32 -0.02 -17.22
CA CYS A 676 2.00 0.45 -16.79
C CYS A 676 1.74 0.30 -15.29
N VAL A 677 1.88 -0.92 -14.75
CA VAL A 677 1.56 -1.21 -13.35
C VAL A 677 2.60 -2.14 -12.73
N PRO A 678 3.27 -1.74 -11.63
CA PRO A 678 4.08 -2.61 -10.79
C PRO A 678 3.17 -3.32 -9.78
N ALA A 679 2.71 -4.55 -10.06
CA ALA A 679 1.78 -5.27 -9.19
C ALA A 679 2.49 -6.42 -8.46
N HIS A 680 3.06 -6.15 -7.28
CA HIS A 680 3.79 -7.11 -6.43
C HIS A 680 5.01 -7.74 -7.11
N ASP A 681 4.86 -8.88 -7.74
CA ASP A 681 5.84 -9.66 -8.50
C ASP A 681 5.49 -9.74 -10.00
N GLU A 682 4.40 -9.07 -10.41
CA GLU A 682 3.87 -9.02 -11.77
C GLU A 682 4.26 -7.71 -12.47
N PHE A 683 4.69 -7.83 -13.72
CA PHE A 683 4.91 -6.72 -14.65
C PHE A 683 3.74 -6.58 -15.61
N ASN A 684 3.22 -5.37 -15.73
CA ASN A 684 2.20 -5.02 -16.71
C ASN A 684 2.75 -3.96 -17.65
N LEU A 685 2.92 -4.34 -18.92
CA LEU A 685 3.47 -3.49 -19.96
C LEU A 685 2.46 -3.30 -21.10
N GLU A 686 2.67 -2.23 -21.86
CA GLU A 686 1.99 -2.00 -23.12
C GLU A 686 3.02 -1.66 -24.20
N CYS A 687 2.93 -2.27 -25.38
CA CYS A 687 3.81 -1.97 -26.50
C CYS A 687 3.11 -2.17 -27.85
N PRO A 688 3.63 -1.62 -28.97
CA PRO A 688 3.10 -1.87 -30.30
C PRO A 688 3.03 -3.38 -30.59
N ALA A 689 1.90 -3.83 -31.15
CA ALA A 689 1.66 -5.25 -31.43
C ALA A 689 2.74 -5.86 -32.33
N ALA A 690 3.38 -5.06 -33.20
CA ALA A 690 4.46 -5.50 -34.08
C ALA A 690 5.74 -5.97 -33.37
N ILE A 691 5.97 -5.53 -32.12
CA ILE A 691 7.19 -5.85 -31.35
C ILE A 691 6.90 -6.62 -30.05
N LYS A 692 5.66 -7.04 -29.82
CA LYS A 692 5.21 -7.67 -28.57
C LYS A 692 6.02 -8.91 -28.18
N GLU A 693 6.36 -9.77 -29.15
CA GLU A 693 7.15 -10.98 -28.91
C GLU A 693 8.59 -10.65 -28.47
N GLN A 694 9.20 -9.66 -29.13
CA GLN A 694 10.54 -9.17 -28.76
C GLN A 694 10.54 -8.59 -27.33
N VAL A 695 9.58 -7.70 -27.04
CA VAL A 695 9.43 -7.07 -25.72
C VAL A 695 9.14 -8.13 -24.66
N GLY A 696 8.25 -9.08 -24.95
CA GLY A 696 7.93 -10.19 -24.05
C GLY A 696 9.15 -11.04 -23.70
N LYS A 697 9.96 -11.40 -24.69
CA LYS A 697 11.20 -12.14 -24.45
C LYS A 697 12.18 -11.34 -23.56
N VAL A 698 12.40 -10.08 -23.86
CA VAL A 698 13.28 -9.21 -23.06
C VAL A 698 12.76 -9.06 -21.63
N LEU A 699 11.45 -8.92 -21.43
CA LEU A 699 10.84 -8.86 -20.11
C LEU A 699 11.18 -10.13 -19.31
N ILE A 700 10.95 -11.31 -19.87
CA ILE A 700 11.29 -12.57 -19.20
C ILE A 700 12.79 -12.67 -18.91
N ASP A 701 13.66 -12.32 -19.86
CA ASP A 701 15.12 -12.32 -19.67
C ASP A 701 15.52 -11.36 -18.52
N CYS A 702 14.90 -10.18 -18.44
CA CYS A 702 15.12 -9.22 -17.34
C CYS A 702 14.63 -9.77 -15.99
N MET A 703 13.48 -10.45 -15.95
CA MET A 703 12.94 -11.06 -14.74
C MET A 703 13.84 -12.18 -14.23
N ILE A 704 14.27 -13.09 -15.09
CA ILE A 704 15.19 -14.17 -14.73
C ILE A 704 16.53 -13.59 -14.22
N ALA A 705 17.09 -12.62 -14.95
CA ALA A 705 18.35 -11.98 -14.58
C ALA A 705 18.25 -11.16 -13.29
N GLY A 706 17.09 -10.56 -13.01
CA GLY A 706 16.82 -9.83 -11.77
C GLY A 706 16.57 -10.74 -10.57
N GLY A 707 15.98 -11.91 -10.80
CA GLY A 707 15.71 -12.90 -9.75
C GLY A 707 16.95 -13.69 -9.31
N LYS A 708 17.85 -13.97 -10.24
CA LYS A 708 19.03 -14.84 -10.03
C LYS A 708 19.89 -14.47 -8.79
N PRO A 709 20.25 -13.22 -8.49
CA PRO A 709 21.05 -12.89 -7.31
C PRO A 709 20.35 -13.20 -5.98
N PHE A 710 19.03 -13.13 -5.96
CA PHE A 710 18.21 -13.27 -4.74
C PHE A 710 17.67 -14.69 -4.54
N CYS A 711 17.78 -15.54 -5.57
CA CYS A 711 17.40 -16.95 -5.56
C CYS A 711 18.52 -17.79 -6.22
N PRO A 712 19.76 -17.82 -5.66
CA PRO A 712 20.92 -18.36 -6.37
C PRO A 712 20.91 -19.89 -6.55
N ASN A 713 20.19 -20.62 -5.69
CA ASN A 713 20.19 -22.09 -5.67
C ASN A 713 18.92 -22.71 -6.27
N VAL A 714 18.01 -21.89 -6.75
CA VAL A 714 16.75 -22.32 -7.37
C VAL A 714 16.48 -21.44 -8.56
N PHE A 715 16.19 -22.04 -9.72
CA PHE A 715 15.83 -21.27 -10.90
C PHE A 715 14.51 -20.54 -10.69
N LEU A 716 14.52 -19.21 -10.77
CA LEU A 716 13.33 -18.38 -10.68
C LEU A 716 12.90 -17.97 -12.09
N GLY A 717 11.98 -18.76 -12.67
CA GLY A 717 11.36 -18.47 -13.96
C GLY A 717 10.22 -17.47 -13.88
N ALA A 718 9.75 -17.04 -15.04
CA ALA A 718 8.58 -16.19 -15.17
C ALA A 718 7.72 -16.63 -16.36
N ASP A 719 6.41 -16.48 -16.24
CA ASP A 719 5.43 -16.71 -17.28
C ASP A 719 4.95 -15.39 -17.86
N ILE A 720 4.47 -15.39 -19.09
CA ILE A 720 3.97 -14.20 -19.76
C ILE A 720 2.69 -14.52 -20.53
N ASP A 721 1.70 -13.65 -20.37
CA ASP A 721 0.50 -13.60 -21.18
C ASP A 721 0.48 -12.33 -22.03
N ILE A 722 0.16 -12.49 -23.30
CA ILE A 722 0.06 -11.39 -24.26
C ILE A 722 -1.39 -11.30 -24.74
N ASN A 723 -2.05 -10.20 -24.42
CA ASN A 723 -3.47 -9.95 -24.67
C ASN A 723 -3.70 -8.51 -25.13
N ASP A 724 -4.96 -8.07 -25.15
CA ASP A 724 -5.37 -6.67 -25.34
C ASP A 724 -5.72 -5.97 -24.03
N HIS A 725 -5.71 -6.70 -22.91
CA HIS A 725 -6.06 -6.21 -21.58
C HIS A 725 -5.32 -6.98 -20.47
N TRP A 726 -5.42 -6.51 -19.25
CA TRP A 726 -4.84 -7.15 -18.07
C TRP A 726 -5.62 -8.43 -17.70
N VAL A 727 -4.95 -9.58 -17.61
CA VAL A 727 -5.59 -10.90 -17.42
C VAL A 727 -5.25 -11.60 -16.10
N HIS A 728 -4.14 -11.28 -15.42
CA HIS A 728 -3.70 -11.93 -14.16
C HIS A 728 -4.39 -11.46 -12.91
#